data_cbf707057b378358eeaf0f1c90378210
#
_entry.id   cbf707057b378358eeaf0f1c90378210
#
_cell.length_a   1.000
_cell.length_b   1.000
_cell.length_c   1.000
_cell.angle_alpha   90.00
_cell.angle_beta   90.00
_cell.angle_gamma   90.00
#
_symmetry.space_group_name_H-M   'P 1'
#
loop_
_entity.id
_entity.type
_entity.pdbx_description
1 polymer ?
#
loop_
_entity_poly.entity_id
_entity_poly.type
_entity_poly.pdbx_seq_one_letter_code
_entity_poly.pdbx_strand_id
1 'polypeptide(L)'
;MGNIKLYQWVLVVFMLLGFSSSFAATRQMEYLDRGVVAVKVTNGVYLSWRLLASDAPNTEFKIYRSGTLIKTVAGNEGTNFVDVSGTTSSKYAVSAVVNSSELEKSKEVAVWADSYKALTLDRPAQLKMPDGTTCTYSAGDLSTGDLDGDGELDLVVKWDPSNAKDNSQSGYTGNVYIDGYKLDGTKLWRIDLGRNIRAGAHYTQFMVYDLNGDGYAEIAMKTSDGTVDGLGKVIGSSSADYRTGTGTIMSGKEFLTVFDGRNGAAITTIDYLPGRSVTSNWGDTYGNRSERMLAAIAYLDGVHPSVIMVRGYYTNSYLVAYDFDGSKLTQRWYHKSETSGQGLYGQGNHNISVGDVNGDGYDEIIMGAAALKSDGSLLYRTGFGHGDALHLSDMDPDKPGLEVWDVHEDKGSAYGFELRGPTGTVYFGTKTGTDNGRGIAADIDSTHRGFELWSSYGTGVYNVKGEIISNNKPSINFRAYWDGDLYDELLDVSGKDNGAIIDKWNGNGVTRLFSVYNVNNSVAINGTKATPNLSADLFGDFREEIIYLNKNNPGQVNIFTTTIPSSHRVYTLMHDPHYRVSVAWQNVAYNQPPHLGYFLPDAVKKGITPPDVYLVASNKIPNPGSSSSSTPSSSSSSIVSNVLSVVNAAYPDDGDGFFENTNTGFTQDGYYNFNNSSESGATWFIYSPKASNVTLSITYANGGAISRDMSLAVNGESIGAIFFPSTGAWTSWAKVTVTIPLISGKNELKLNSTMADGGPNVDVFGFSEAGIILYNDLTRLHRNIYAVDSYQPKKGILKVSSNGLVKIDVFDMLGNKVLSSTKDVTAGESMIPLNSSQLSKGIYWVQVRFNNKVLSRSKIGVTR
;
A
#
# COMPACT_ATOMS: atom_id res chain seq x y z
N MET A 1 65.87 41.57 10.41
CA MET A 1 65.03 42.63 10.93
C MET A 1 63.64 42.37 10.37
N GLY A 2 62.70 42.13 11.19
CA GLY A 2 61.26 42.02 10.78
C GLY A 2 60.82 40.62 10.46
N ASN A 3 60.36 39.86 11.49
CA ASN A 3 59.69 38.59 11.38
C ASN A 3 58.22 38.80 10.87
N ILE A 4 57.88 38.14 9.74
CA ILE A 4 56.51 37.98 9.31
C ILE A 4 56.04 36.60 9.69
N LYS A 5 55.12 36.48 10.64
CA LYS A 5 54.45 35.23 11.00
C LYS A 5 53.31 34.96 9.98
N LEU A 6 53.45 33.85 9.28
CA LEU A 6 52.44 33.26 8.39
C LEU A 6 51.38 32.57 9.25
N TYR A 7 50.15 33.12 9.30
CA TYR A 7 48.99 32.40 9.86
C TYR A 7 48.40 31.49 8.78
N GLN A 8 48.55 30.17 9.00
CA GLN A 8 47.78 29.16 8.25
C GLN A 8 46.32 29.16 8.78
N TRP A 9 45.41 29.52 7.90
CA TRP A 9 43.98 29.26 8.11
C TRP A 9 43.67 27.81 7.70
N VAL A 10 43.38 26.95 8.67
CA VAL A 10 42.78 25.65 8.44
C VAL A 10 41.30 25.86 8.24
N LEU A 11 40.82 25.73 7.03
CA LEU A 11 39.40 25.72 6.71
C LEU A 11 38.85 24.34 7.07
N VAL A 12 38.22 24.21 8.24
CA VAL A 12 37.44 23.00 8.58
C VAL A 12 36.09 23.16 7.91
N VAL A 13 35.88 22.48 6.80
CA VAL A 13 34.58 22.32 6.18
C VAL A 13 33.81 21.26 7.00
N PHE A 14 32.94 21.70 7.89
CA PHE A 14 31.91 20.85 8.46
C PHE A 14 30.86 20.60 7.37
N MET A 15 30.88 19.44 6.74
CA MET A 15 29.71 18.88 6.05
C MET A 15 28.65 18.62 7.11
N LEU A 16 27.71 19.53 7.26
CA LEU A 16 26.44 19.29 7.90
C LEU A 16 25.63 18.38 6.96
N LEU A 17 25.72 17.07 7.18
CA LEU A 17 24.72 16.13 6.70
C LEU A 17 23.43 16.46 7.46
N GLY A 18 22.57 17.23 6.84
CA GLY A 18 21.21 17.42 7.30
C GLY A 18 20.45 16.11 7.11
N PHE A 19 20.26 15.37 8.20
CA PHE A 19 19.22 14.31 8.21
C PHE A 19 17.87 15.00 8.08
N SER A 20 17.32 15.03 6.88
CA SER A 20 15.91 15.31 6.67
C SER A 20 15.18 14.04 7.09
N SER A 21 14.60 14.00 8.29
CA SER A 21 13.55 13.02 8.54
C SER A 21 12.37 13.40 7.64
N SER A 22 12.29 12.79 6.48
CA SER A 22 11.08 12.80 5.69
C SER A 22 10.06 11.94 6.48
N PHE A 23 8.95 12.55 6.88
CA PHE A 23 7.80 11.75 7.27
C PHE A 23 7.29 11.13 5.99
N ALA A 24 7.26 9.80 5.93
CA ALA A 24 6.64 9.07 4.84
C ALA A 24 5.19 9.58 4.68
N ALA A 25 4.74 9.75 3.45
CA ALA A 25 3.34 10.06 3.20
C ALA A 25 2.51 8.85 3.63
N THR A 26 1.36 9.08 4.29
CA THR A 26 0.47 8.03 4.75
C THR A 26 -0.13 7.32 3.52
N ARG A 27 0.26 6.07 3.27
CA ARG A 27 -0.13 5.30 2.09
C ARG A 27 -1.51 4.69 2.25
N GLN A 28 -2.30 4.72 1.18
CA GLN A 28 -3.58 4.05 1.10
C GLN A 28 -3.38 2.52 1.14
N MET A 29 -4.07 1.84 2.05
CA MET A 29 -4.02 0.39 2.19
C MET A 29 -5.41 -0.18 2.40
N GLU A 30 -5.61 -1.45 2.02
CA GLU A 30 -6.87 -2.18 2.23
C GLU A 30 -7.14 -2.35 3.74
N TYR A 31 -8.37 -2.14 4.17
CA TYR A 31 -8.84 -2.59 5.47
C TYR A 31 -8.92 -4.12 5.45
N LEU A 32 -8.37 -4.76 6.47
CA LEU A 32 -8.44 -6.21 6.63
C LEU A 32 -9.24 -6.56 7.89
N ASP A 33 -9.92 -7.69 7.83
CA ASP A 33 -10.54 -8.29 9.00
C ASP A 33 -9.48 -8.86 9.97
N ARG A 34 -9.92 -9.48 11.06
CA ARG A 34 -9.02 -10.02 12.09
C ARG A 34 -8.25 -11.27 11.63
N GLY A 35 -8.55 -11.84 10.47
CA GLY A 35 -7.86 -12.99 9.88
C GLY A 35 -7.75 -14.19 10.80
N VAL A 36 -8.76 -14.46 11.62
CA VAL A 36 -8.69 -15.54 12.62
C VAL A 36 -8.60 -16.89 11.92
N VAL A 37 -7.60 -17.69 12.26
CA VAL A 37 -7.48 -19.09 11.88
C VAL A 37 -7.40 -19.99 13.11
N ALA A 38 -8.05 -21.16 13.04
CA ALA A 38 -8.08 -22.16 14.07
C ALA A 38 -7.69 -23.53 13.48
N VAL A 39 -6.66 -24.16 14.01
CA VAL A 39 -6.10 -25.42 13.48
C VAL A 39 -6.01 -26.46 14.59
N LYS A 40 -6.45 -27.70 14.33
CA LYS A 40 -6.28 -28.82 15.23
C LYS A 40 -4.81 -29.16 15.41
N VAL A 41 -4.37 -29.22 16.65
CA VAL A 41 -3.03 -29.67 17.05
C VAL A 41 -3.14 -30.83 18.04
N THR A 42 -2.02 -31.50 18.34
CA THR A 42 -1.99 -32.65 19.25
C THR A 42 -2.64 -32.35 20.60
N ASN A 43 -2.40 -31.15 21.14
CA ASN A 43 -2.86 -30.76 22.50
C ASN A 43 -4.01 -29.75 22.49
N GLY A 44 -4.89 -29.78 21.46
CA GLY A 44 -6.01 -28.85 21.44
C GLY A 44 -6.23 -28.19 20.08
N VAL A 45 -6.47 -26.89 20.08
CA VAL A 45 -6.62 -26.05 18.88
C VAL A 45 -5.68 -24.87 18.97
N TYR A 46 -4.80 -24.72 17.99
CA TYR A 46 -3.98 -23.53 17.80
C TYR A 46 -4.81 -22.46 17.10
N LEU A 47 -4.66 -21.23 17.56
CA LEU A 47 -5.34 -20.03 17.06
C LEU A 47 -4.31 -18.96 16.76
N SER A 48 -4.47 -18.23 15.67
CA SER A 48 -3.75 -17.00 15.42
C SER A 48 -4.65 -15.96 14.73
N TRP A 49 -4.28 -14.68 14.84
CA TRP A 49 -5.05 -13.55 14.30
C TRP A 49 -4.15 -12.34 14.06
N ARG A 50 -4.58 -11.44 13.19
CA ARG A 50 -3.85 -10.23 12.82
C ARG A 50 -3.80 -9.21 13.95
N LEU A 51 -2.64 -8.57 14.10
CA LEU A 51 -2.49 -7.24 14.68
C LEU A 51 -2.57 -6.24 13.51
N LEU A 52 -3.59 -5.40 13.47
CA LEU A 52 -3.86 -4.48 12.36
C LEU A 52 -3.20 -3.12 12.61
N ALA A 53 -2.86 -2.38 11.54
CA ALA A 53 -2.32 -1.02 11.67
C ALA A 53 -3.21 -0.06 12.49
N SER A 54 -4.52 -0.33 12.56
CA SER A 54 -5.47 0.39 13.41
C SER A 54 -5.37 0.06 14.90
N ASP A 55 -4.64 -1.00 15.27
CA ASP A 55 -4.47 -1.40 16.67
C ASP A 55 -3.29 -0.66 17.31
N ALA A 56 -3.43 -0.25 18.57
CA ALA A 56 -2.29 0.16 19.36
C ALA A 56 -1.33 -1.03 19.61
N PRO A 57 -0.02 -0.83 19.75
CA PRO A 57 0.95 -1.92 19.96
C PRO A 57 0.61 -2.83 21.13
N ASN A 58 -0.04 -2.29 22.16
CA ASN A 58 -0.42 -2.99 23.39
C ASN A 58 -1.91 -3.36 23.45
N THR A 59 -2.60 -3.41 22.32
CA THR A 59 -4.01 -3.85 22.26
C THR A 59 -4.16 -5.24 22.85
N GLU A 60 -5.08 -5.41 23.80
CA GLU A 60 -5.45 -6.73 24.35
C GLU A 60 -6.47 -7.41 23.45
N PHE A 61 -6.48 -8.75 23.45
CA PHE A 61 -7.45 -9.53 22.69
C PHE A 61 -8.21 -10.51 23.56
N LYS A 62 -9.52 -10.62 23.35
CA LYS A 62 -10.37 -11.63 23.95
C LYS A 62 -10.68 -12.74 22.95
N ILE A 63 -10.49 -13.99 23.39
CA ILE A 63 -10.73 -15.18 22.57
C ILE A 63 -12.00 -15.86 23.05
N TYR A 64 -12.88 -16.13 22.11
CA TYR A 64 -14.15 -16.80 22.33
C TYR A 64 -14.15 -18.18 21.66
N ARG A 65 -14.57 -19.20 22.41
CA ARG A 65 -14.89 -20.53 21.89
C ARG A 65 -16.40 -20.75 21.96
N SER A 66 -17.03 -20.91 20.80
CA SER A 66 -18.49 -21.10 20.66
C SER A 66 -19.29 -20.09 21.53
N GLY A 67 -18.94 -18.81 21.39
CA GLY A 67 -19.55 -17.68 22.10
C GLY A 67 -19.07 -17.45 23.55
N THR A 68 -18.32 -18.38 24.17
CA THR A 68 -17.82 -18.26 25.53
C THR A 68 -16.41 -17.71 25.58
N LEU A 69 -16.15 -16.64 26.35
CA LEU A 69 -14.82 -16.10 26.60
C LEU A 69 -13.96 -17.16 27.30
N ILE A 70 -12.80 -17.50 26.72
CA ILE A 70 -11.87 -18.51 27.25
C ILE A 70 -10.51 -17.93 27.66
N LYS A 71 -10.08 -16.82 27.05
CA LYS A 71 -8.79 -16.19 27.33
C LYS A 71 -8.85 -14.69 27.01
N THR A 72 -8.19 -13.88 27.83
CA THR A 72 -7.74 -12.54 27.44
C THR A 72 -6.24 -12.60 27.25
N VAL A 73 -5.77 -12.23 26.07
CA VAL A 73 -4.35 -12.17 25.67
C VAL A 73 -3.87 -10.75 25.94
N ALA A 74 -2.80 -10.62 26.73
CA ALA A 74 -2.28 -9.32 27.11
C ALA A 74 -1.56 -8.62 25.94
N GLY A 75 -1.46 -7.31 26.00
CA GLY A 75 -0.87 -6.50 24.92
C GLY A 75 0.63 -6.70 24.69
N ASN A 76 1.30 -7.51 25.50
CA ASN A 76 2.70 -7.92 25.33
C ASN A 76 2.88 -9.39 24.92
N GLU A 77 1.78 -10.14 24.74
CA GLU A 77 1.80 -11.51 24.21
C GLU A 77 1.67 -11.49 22.69
N GLY A 78 2.18 -12.53 22.01
CA GLY A 78 1.96 -12.73 20.56
C GLY A 78 0.48 -12.91 20.22
N THR A 79 0.11 -12.69 18.96
CA THR A 79 -1.27 -12.82 18.49
C THR A 79 -1.63 -14.28 18.13
N ASN A 80 -1.29 -15.21 19.02
CA ASN A 80 -1.61 -16.62 18.88
C ASN A 80 -1.90 -17.25 20.26
N PHE A 81 -2.59 -18.40 20.27
CA PHE A 81 -2.97 -19.08 21.49
C PHE A 81 -3.29 -20.56 21.22
N VAL A 82 -2.95 -21.45 22.16
CA VAL A 82 -3.37 -22.86 22.13
C VAL A 82 -4.48 -23.11 23.14
N ASP A 83 -5.70 -23.35 22.65
CA ASP A 83 -6.81 -23.83 23.48
C ASP A 83 -6.73 -25.33 23.70
N VAL A 84 -6.18 -25.75 24.82
CA VAL A 84 -6.02 -27.17 25.19
C VAL A 84 -7.34 -27.94 25.33
N SER A 85 -8.46 -27.23 25.50
CA SER A 85 -9.81 -27.82 25.61
C SER A 85 -10.57 -27.75 24.27
N GLY A 86 -9.96 -27.18 23.24
CA GLY A 86 -10.58 -27.05 21.92
C GLY A 86 -10.66 -28.37 21.19
N THR A 87 -11.68 -28.50 20.35
CA THR A 87 -11.93 -29.68 19.51
C THR A 87 -12.23 -29.24 18.08
N THR A 88 -12.26 -30.17 17.14
CA THR A 88 -12.63 -29.89 15.74
C THR A 88 -14.07 -29.41 15.54
N SER A 89 -14.94 -29.60 16.55
CA SER A 89 -16.32 -29.07 16.53
C SER A 89 -16.44 -27.66 17.14
N SER A 90 -15.37 -27.14 17.73
CA SER A 90 -15.33 -25.78 18.28
C SER A 90 -15.37 -24.73 17.17
N LYS A 91 -15.88 -23.53 17.50
CA LYS A 91 -15.77 -22.33 16.65
C LYS A 91 -15.11 -21.25 17.46
N TYR A 92 -14.37 -20.37 16.79
CA TYR A 92 -13.61 -19.34 17.46
C TYR A 92 -13.85 -17.95 16.87
N ALA A 93 -13.85 -16.96 17.73
CA ALA A 93 -13.83 -15.55 17.38
C ALA A 93 -12.86 -14.80 18.29
N VAL A 94 -12.33 -13.68 17.80
CA VAL A 94 -11.43 -12.79 18.55
C VAL A 94 -11.98 -11.37 18.50
N SER A 95 -11.90 -10.64 19.61
CA SER A 95 -12.18 -9.21 19.66
C SER A 95 -10.98 -8.45 20.25
N ALA A 96 -10.73 -7.25 19.76
CA ALA A 96 -9.76 -6.33 20.33
C ALA A 96 -10.38 -5.55 21.49
N VAL A 97 -9.55 -5.12 22.44
CA VAL A 97 -9.96 -4.26 23.57
C VAL A 97 -9.20 -2.94 23.48
N VAL A 98 -9.93 -1.86 23.27
CA VAL A 98 -9.39 -0.52 23.16
C VAL A 98 -9.93 0.36 24.31
N ASN A 99 -9.06 0.99 25.06
CA ASN A 99 -9.44 1.84 26.21
C ASN A 99 -10.43 1.15 27.17
N SER A 100 -10.19 -0.13 27.48
CA SER A 100 -11.05 -1.01 28.29
C SER A 100 -12.42 -1.33 27.68
N SER A 101 -12.69 -0.90 26.45
CA SER A 101 -13.91 -1.24 25.71
C SER A 101 -13.62 -2.35 24.70
N GLU A 102 -14.43 -3.39 24.73
CA GLU A 102 -14.33 -4.49 23.78
C GLU A 102 -14.96 -4.05 22.45
N LEU A 103 -14.21 -4.18 21.36
CA LEU A 103 -14.69 -3.96 20.00
C LEU A 103 -15.54 -5.16 19.50
N GLU A 104 -16.12 -5.02 18.33
CA GLU A 104 -16.86 -6.09 17.67
C GLU A 104 -15.99 -7.34 17.51
N LYS A 105 -16.62 -8.50 17.71
CA LYS A 105 -15.96 -9.80 17.50
C LYS A 105 -15.79 -10.06 16.01
N SER A 106 -14.67 -10.68 15.68
CA SER A 106 -14.50 -11.25 14.35
C SER A 106 -15.62 -12.24 14.02
N LYS A 107 -15.79 -12.54 12.74
CA LYS A 107 -16.55 -13.69 12.29
C LYS A 107 -16.09 -14.97 12.99
N GLU A 108 -17.02 -15.86 13.38
CA GLU A 108 -16.67 -17.16 13.94
C GLU A 108 -16.06 -18.06 12.85
N VAL A 109 -14.89 -18.62 13.13
CA VAL A 109 -14.20 -19.58 12.25
C VAL A 109 -14.31 -21.01 12.77
N ALA A 110 -14.44 -21.95 11.87
CA ALA A 110 -14.37 -23.38 12.16
C ALA A 110 -12.91 -23.86 12.27
N VAL A 111 -12.70 -24.95 13.00
CA VAL A 111 -11.37 -25.55 13.16
C VAL A 111 -10.98 -26.36 11.93
N TRP A 112 -9.82 -26.07 11.37
CA TRP A 112 -9.19 -26.92 10.37
C TRP A 112 -8.70 -28.21 11.00
N ALA A 113 -8.89 -29.33 10.32
CA ALA A 113 -8.46 -30.64 10.82
C ALA A 113 -6.93 -30.80 10.86
N ASP A 114 -6.25 -30.11 9.94
CA ASP A 114 -4.80 -30.18 9.72
C ASP A 114 -4.25 -28.77 9.51
N SER A 115 -2.91 -28.63 9.49
CA SER A 115 -2.20 -27.34 9.23
C SER A 115 -2.28 -26.91 7.74
N TYR A 116 -3.25 -27.42 7.01
CA TYR A 116 -3.52 -27.02 5.63
C TYR A 116 -5.02 -27.10 5.32
N LYS A 117 -5.40 -26.34 4.30
CA LYS A 117 -6.73 -26.39 3.69
C LYS A 117 -6.61 -26.70 2.19
N ALA A 118 -7.23 -27.78 1.76
CA ALA A 118 -7.32 -28.11 0.34
C ALA A 118 -8.48 -27.30 -0.29
N LEU A 119 -8.18 -26.54 -1.33
CA LEU A 119 -9.12 -25.72 -2.06
C LEU A 119 -9.32 -26.30 -3.47
N THR A 120 -10.50 -26.84 -3.74
CA THR A 120 -10.84 -27.36 -5.06
C THR A 120 -11.42 -26.25 -5.92
N LEU A 121 -10.79 -26.01 -7.05
CA LEU A 121 -11.11 -24.96 -7.99
C LEU A 121 -11.86 -25.51 -9.20
N ASP A 122 -12.63 -24.69 -9.88
CA ASP A 122 -13.34 -25.02 -11.13
C ASP A 122 -12.37 -25.03 -12.32
N ARG A 123 -11.66 -26.14 -12.49
CA ARG A 123 -10.63 -26.32 -13.53
C ARG A 123 -11.22 -26.10 -14.93
N PRO A 124 -10.60 -25.25 -15.79
CA PRO A 124 -11.06 -25.07 -17.17
C PRO A 124 -11.09 -26.40 -17.95
N ALA A 125 -12.08 -26.53 -18.84
CA ALA A 125 -12.21 -27.66 -19.73
C ALA A 125 -10.99 -27.77 -20.69
N GLN A 126 -10.72 -28.98 -21.17
CA GLN A 126 -9.69 -29.18 -22.19
C GLN A 126 -10.01 -28.36 -23.45
N LEU A 127 -8.97 -27.80 -24.07
CA LEU A 127 -9.10 -27.02 -25.29
C LEU A 127 -8.32 -27.68 -26.43
N LYS A 128 -9.01 -27.87 -27.58
CA LYS A 128 -8.41 -28.40 -28.80
C LYS A 128 -7.78 -27.25 -29.60
N MET A 129 -6.51 -27.41 -29.95
CA MET A 129 -5.75 -26.44 -30.74
C MET A 129 -5.99 -26.60 -32.25
N PRO A 130 -5.67 -25.55 -33.08
CA PRO A 130 -5.81 -25.62 -34.53
C PRO A 130 -4.99 -26.74 -35.18
N ASP A 131 -3.87 -27.15 -34.59
CA ASP A 131 -3.00 -28.24 -35.04
C ASP A 131 -3.52 -29.65 -34.64
N GLY A 132 -4.68 -29.71 -33.98
CA GLY A 132 -5.30 -30.93 -33.50
C GLY A 132 -4.83 -31.42 -32.14
N THR A 133 -3.79 -30.79 -31.53
CA THR A 133 -3.35 -31.10 -30.17
C THR A 133 -4.39 -30.66 -29.15
N THR A 134 -4.38 -31.24 -27.95
CA THR A 134 -5.27 -30.88 -26.85
C THR A 134 -4.45 -30.41 -25.67
N CYS A 135 -4.80 -29.29 -25.07
CA CYS A 135 -4.23 -28.83 -23.81
C CYS A 135 -5.19 -29.03 -22.63
N THR A 136 -4.62 -29.29 -21.48
CA THR A 136 -5.30 -29.31 -20.18
C THR A 136 -4.78 -28.14 -19.36
N TYR A 137 -5.35 -27.93 -18.17
CA TYR A 137 -5.01 -26.78 -17.33
C TYR A 137 -4.57 -27.20 -15.94
N SER A 138 -3.69 -26.42 -15.33
CA SER A 138 -3.33 -26.48 -13.91
C SER A 138 -3.37 -25.10 -13.31
N ALA A 139 -3.66 -25.01 -12.01
CA ALA A 139 -3.55 -23.76 -11.30
C ALA A 139 -2.06 -23.33 -11.27
N GLY A 140 -1.78 -22.16 -11.80
CA GLY A 140 -0.44 -21.54 -11.88
C GLY A 140 -0.22 -20.49 -10.81
N ASP A 141 0.29 -19.32 -11.22
CA ASP A 141 0.50 -18.18 -10.31
C ASP A 141 -0.81 -17.70 -9.70
N LEU A 142 -0.76 -17.33 -8.44
CA LEU A 142 -1.85 -16.66 -7.72
C LEU A 142 -1.43 -15.24 -7.32
N SER A 143 -2.43 -14.42 -7.03
CA SER A 143 -2.31 -13.15 -6.33
C SER A 143 -3.49 -12.99 -5.39
N THR A 144 -3.49 -11.96 -4.54
CA THR A 144 -4.50 -11.78 -3.52
C THR A 144 -4.89 -10.31 -3.34
N GLY A 145 -6.12 -10.08 -2.91
CA GLY A 145 -6.73 -8.81 -2.55
C GLY A 145 -8.16 -9.07 -2.07
N ASP A 146 -8.76 -8.12 -1.38
CA ASP A 146 -10.17 -8.20 -0.98
C ASP A 146 -11.06 -7.87 -2.20
N LEU A 147 -11.54 -8.92 -2.90
CA LEU A 147 -12.31 -8.75 -4.13
C LEU A 147 -13.76 -8.34 -3.87
N ASP A 148 -14.34 -8.78 -2.75
CA ASP A 148 -15.74 -8.55 -2.49
C ASP A 148 -16.02 -7.60 -1.32
N GLY A 149 -14.97 -7.04 -0.73
CA GLY A 149 -15.04 -5.98 0.26
C GLY A 149 -15.49 -6.44 1.64
N ASP A 150 -15.24 -7.70 2.03
CA ASP A 150 -15.61 -8.23 3.36
C ASP A 150 -14.44 -8.23 4.35
N GLY A 151 -13.25 -7.75 3.94
CA GLY A 151 -12.04 -7.66 4.74
C GLY A 151 -11.22 -8.96 4.78
N GLU A 152 -11.74 -10.07 4.27
CA GLU A 152 -10.96 -11.28 4.04
C GLU A 152 -10.22 -11.14 2.69
N LEU A 153 -8.99 -11.61 2.62
CA LEU A 153 -8.25 -11.65 1.35
C LEU A 153 -8.77 -12.80 0.49
N ASP A 154 -9.06 -12.52 -0.77
CA ASP A 154 -9.48 -13.47 -1.78
C ASP A 154 -8.31 -13.87 -2.69
N LEU A 155 -8.50 -14.90 -3.54
CA LEU A 155 -7.49 -15.39 -4.46
C LEU A 155 -7.86 -15.08 -5.91
N VAL A 156 -6.88 -14.57 -6.66
CA VAL A 156 -6.93 -14.51 -8.13
C VAL A 156 -5.99 -15.55 -8.69
N VAL A 157 -6.54 -16.50 -9.47
CA VAL A 157 -5.86 -17.69 -9.94
C VAL A 157 -5.64 -17.61 -11.45
N LYS A 158 -4.38 -17.70 -11.90
CA LYS A 158 -4.04 -17.89 -13.30
C LYS A 158 -4.02 -19.37 -13.64
N TRP A 159 -4.72 -19.77 -14.68
CA TRP A 159 -4.72 -21.13 -15.21
C TRP A 159 -3.72 -21.28 -16.34
N ASP A 160 -2.72 -22.12 -16.13
CA ASP A 160 -1.70 -22.40 -17.13
C ASP A 160 -2.09 -23.60 -18.00
N PRO A 161 -2.13 -23.43 -19.34
CA PRO A 161 -2.34 -24.55 -20.25
C PRO A 161 -1.08 -25.43 -20.33
N SER A 162 -1.26 -26.74 -20.43
CA SER A 162 -0.17 -27.73 -20.46
C SER A 162 0.79 -27.58 -21.66
N ASN A 163 0.40 -26.76 -22.65
CA ASN A 163 1.19 -26.44 -23.84
C ASN A 163 1.74 -25.01 -23.83
N ALA A 164 1.78 -24.35 -22.65
CA ALA A 164 2.41 -23.03 -22.49
C ALA A 164 3.86 -23.05 -22.97
N LYS A 165 4.27 -22.00 -23.67
CA LYS A 165 5.64 -21.84 -24.20
C LYS A 165 5.93 -20.44 -24.68
N ASP A 166 7.18 -20.03 -24.61
CA ASP A 166 7.66 -18.76 -25.14
C ASP A 166 7.71 -18.71 -26.67
N ASN A 167 7.81 -17.53 -27.27
CA ASN A 167 7.95 -17.36 -28.72
C ASN A 167 9.23 -17.97 -29.30
N SER A 168 10.25 -18.24 -28.48
CA SER A 168 11.41 -19.03 -28.86
C SER A 168 11.06 -20.47 -29.28
N GLN A 169 9.85 -20.94 -28.97
CA GLN A 169 9.34 -22.27 -29.28
C GLN A 169 8.09 -22.16 -30.16
N SER A 170 8.07 -22.88 -31.25
CA SER A 170 6.90 -23.02 -32.12
C SER A 170 5.81 -23.86 -31.48
N GLY A 171 4.56 -23.62 -31.88
CA GLY A 171 3.37 -24.35 -31.46
C GLY A 171 2.31 -23.45 -30.89
N TYR A 172 1.05 -23.88 -30.97
CA TYR A 172 -0.08 -23.18 -30.35
C TYR A 172 -0.06 -23.34 -28.85
N THR A 173 -0.57 -22.35 -28.13
CA THR A 173 -0.85 -22.42 -26.70
C THR A 173 -2.36 -22.30 -26.46
N GLY A 174 -2.86 -22.94 -25.40
CA GLY A 174 -4.22 -22.72 -24.94
C GLY A 174 -4.43 -21.28 -24.46
N ASN A 175 -5.69 -20.90 -24.30
CA ASN A 175 -6.04 -19.63 -23.69
C ASN A 175 -5.54 -19.61 -22.24
N VAL A 176 -5.20 -18.43 -21.73
CA VAL A 176 -5.00 -18.22 -20.30
C VAL A 176 -6.34 -17.78 -19.70
N TYR A 177 -6.72 -18.40 -18.60
CA TYR A 177 -7.89 -17.99 -17.81
C TYR A 177 -7.42 -17.37 -16.51
N ILE A 178 -8.16 -16.37 -16.04
CA ILE A 178 -7.97 -15.74 -14.73
C ILE A 178 -9.30 -15.86 -13.98
N ASP A 179 -9.25 -16.45 -12.79
CA ASP A 179 -10.43 -16.67 -11.96
C ASP A 179 -10.31 -15.95 -10.61
N GLY A 180 -11.41 -15.44 -10.08
CA GLY A 180 -11.52 -14.97 -8.70
C GLY A 180 -12.18 -16.04 -7.82
N TYR A 181 -11.62 -16.25 -6.62
CA TYR A 181 -12.13 -17.20 -5.62
C TYR A 181 -12.05 -16.62 -4.22
N LYS A 182 -13.05 -16.89 -3.39
CA LYS A 182 -12.93 -16.74 -1.94
C LYS A 182 -12.05 -17.84 -1.34
N LEU A 183 -11.49 -17.58 -0.15
CA LEU A 183 -10.70 -18.59 0.59
C LEU A 183 -11.50 -19.83 1.01
N ASP A 184 -12.82 -19.82 0.89
CA ASP A 184 -13.65 -21.03 1.10
C ASP A 184 -13.82 -21.89 -0.17
N GLY A 185 -13.34 -21.42 -1.33
CA GLY A 185 -13.43 -22.08 -2.63
C GLY A 185 -14.62 -21.61 -3.48
N THR A 186 -15.40 -20.65 -3.00
CA THR A 186 -16.47 -20.05 -3.79
C THR A 186 -15.87 -19.30 -4.98
N LYS A 187 -16.19 -19.71 -6.19
CA LYS A 187 -15.80 -19.03 -7.40
C LYS A 187 -16.64 -17.76 -7.60
N LEU A 188 -15.97 -16.64 -7.82
CA LEU A 188 -16.62 -15.37 -8.09
C LEU A 188 -16.85 -15.16 -9.59
N TRP A 189 -15.81 -15.35 -10.40
CA TRP A 189 -15.86 -15.11 -11.85
C TRP A 189 -14.73 -15.83 -12.59
N ARG A 190 -14.77 -15.78 -13.93
CA ARG A 190 -13.69 -16.22 -14.84
C ARG A 190 -13.55 -15.23 -15.99
N ILE A 191 -12.32 -14.81 -16.28
CA ILE A 191 -11.93 -14.05 -17.46
C ILE A 191 -11.20 -15.01 -18.40
N ASP A 192 -11.57 -15.02 -19.70
CA ASP A 192 -10.85 -15.73 -20.76
C ASP A 192 -10.01 -14.72 -21.55
N LEU A 193 -8.68 -14.77 -21.45
CA LEU A 193 -7.82 -13.87 -22.21
C LEU A 193 -7.82 -14.11 -23.71
N GLY A 194 -8.40 -15.23 -24.15
CA GLY A 194 -8.61 -15.54 -25.56
C GLY A 194 -7.34 -15.98 -26.31
N ARG A 195 -7.53 -16.24 -27.59
CA ARG A 195 -6.49 -16.82 -28.47
C ARG A 195 -5.36 -15.90 -28.82
N ASN A 196 -5.53 -14.60 -28.64
CA ASN A 196 -4.57 -13.55 -29.03
C ASN A 196 -3.60 -13.15 -27.91
N ILE A 197 -3.70 -13.80 -26.76
CA ILE A 197 -2.70 -13.80 -25.69
C ILE A 197 -2.02 -15.16 -25.67
N ARG A 198 -0.71 -15.20 -25.87
CA ARG A 198 0.08 -16.42 -25.81
C ARG A 198 0.29 -16.82 -24.34
N ALA A 199 0.22 -18.09 -24.02
CA ALA A 199 0.51 -18.60 -22.70
C ALA A 199 2.01 -18.93 -22.55
N GLY A 200 2.60 -18.44 -21.47
CA GLY A 200 3.99 -18.64 -21.07
C GLY A 200 4.35 -17.73 -19.89
N ALA A 201 5.51 -17.96 -19.28
CA ALA A 201 5.92 -17.28 -18.05
C ALA A 201 6.01 -15.75 -18.18
N HIS A 202 6.16 -15.22 -19.39
CA HIS A 202 6.46 -13.80 -19.61
C HIS A 202 5.33 -12.96 -20.20
N TYR A 203 4.15 -13.52 -20.45
CA TYR A 203 3.13 -12.86 -21.26
C TYR A 203 1.95 -12.29 -20.49
N THR A 204 1.60 -12.88 -19.35
CA THR A 204 0.41 -12.53 -18.58
C THR A 204 0.83 -12.11 -17.18
N GLN A 205 1.04 -10.81 -17.02
CA GLN A 205 1.26 -10.18 -15.73
C GLN A 205 -0.09 -9.61 -15.28
N PHE A 206 -0.49 -9.85 -14.06
CA PHE A 206 -1.76 -9.36 -13.51
C PHE A 206 -1.54 -8.81 -12.10
N MET A 207 -1.99 -7.57 -11.88
CA MET A 207 -1.87 -6.88 -10.60
C MET A 207 -3.22 -6.88 -9.92
N VAL A 208 -3.26 -7.30 -8.66
CA VAL A 208 -4.47 -7.34 -7.82
C VAL A 208 -4.27 -6.37 -6.68
N TYR A 209 -5.04 -5.29 -6.68
CA TYR A 209 -4.89 -4.20 -5.70
C TYR A 209 -6.14 -3.33 -5.67
N ASP A 210 -6.48 -2.75 -4.52
CA ASP A 210 -7.47 -1.67 -4.43
C ASP A 210 -6.85 -0.38 -5.01
N LEU A 211 -7.04 -0.18 -6.32
CA LEU A 211 -6.39 0.90 -7.08
C LEU A 211 -7.04 2.27 -6.87
N ASN A 212 -8.32 2.29 -6.48
CA ASN A 212 -9.11 3.52 -6.40
C ASN A 212 -9.50 3.89 -4.95
N GLY A 213 -9.20 3.04 -3.96
CA GLY A 213 -9.48 3.27 -2.56
C GLY A 213 -10.96 3.12 -2.20
N ASP A 214 -11.69 2.21 -2.84
CA ASP A 214 -13.10 1.94 -2.53
C ASP A 214 -13.30 0.69 -1.66
N GLY A 215 -12.20 0.01 -1.28
CA GLY A 215 -12.18 -1.19 -0.45
C GLY A 215 -12.54 -2.47 -1.23
N TYR A 216 -12.41 -2.45 -2.56
CA TYR A 216 -12.51 -3.63 -3.43
C TYR A 216 -11.30 -3.66 -4.35
N ALA A 217 -10.57 -4.76 -4.37
CA ALA A 217 -9.41 -4.88 -5.25
C ALA A 217 -9.84 -5.01 -6.72
N GLU A 218 -9.15 -4.29 -7.60
CA GLU A 218 -9.23 -4.45 -9.05
C GLU A 218 -8.15 -5.39 -9.56
N ILE A 219 -8.35 -5.85 -10.84
CA ILE A 219 -7.34 -6.62 -11.57
C ILE A 219 -6.91 -5.82 -12.81
N ALA A 220 -5.64 -5.40 -12.84
CA ALA A 220 -5.05 -4.72 -13.99
C ALA A 220 -4.14 -5.69 -14.76
N MET A 221 -4.39 -5.89 -16.06
CA MET A 221 -3.59 -6.78 -16.88
C MET A 221 -3.68 -6.50 -18.38
N LYS A 222 -2.71 -7.05 -19.11
CA LYS A 222 -2.71 -7.04 -20.58
C LYS A 222 -3.81 -7.93 -21.14
N THR A 223 -4.60 -7.41 -22.09
CA THR A 223 -5.64 -8.10 -22.84
C THR A 223 -5.43 -7.92 -24.36
N SER A 224 -6.27 -8.52 -25.17
CA SER A 224 -6.25 -8.40 -26.61
C SER A 224 -7.66 -8.56 -27.20
N ASP A 225 -7.78 -8.38 -28.51
CA ASP A 225 -9.02 -8.70 -29.22
C ASP A 225 -9.47 -10.15 -28.91
N GLY A 226 -10.74 -10.28 -28.54
CA GLY A 226 -11.33 -11.59 -28.24
C GLY A 226 -11.17 -12.02 -26.78
N THR A 227 -10.61 -11.20 -25.88
CA THR A 227 -10.69 -11.40 -24.43
C THR A 227 -12.15 -11.31 -23.98
N VAL A 228 -12.60 -12.22 -23.11
CA VAL A 228 -13.96 -12.23 -22.57
C VAL A 228 -13.91 -11.97 -21.08
N ASP A 229 -14.60 -10.94 -20.62
CA ASP A 229 -14.63 -10.56 -19.21
C ASP A 229 -15.50 -11.49 -18.35
N GLY A 230 -15.52 -11.24 -17.03
CA GLY A 230 -16.26 -12.07 -16.07
C GLY A 230 -17.78 -12.10 -16.27
N LEU A 231 -18.34 -11.15 -17.00
CA LEU A 231 -19.76 -11.09 -17.36
C LEU A 231 -20.05 -11.60 -18.78
N GLY A 232 -19.03 -12.14 -19.48
CA GLY A 232 -19.19 -12.68 -20.83
C GLY A 232 -19.11 -11.62 -21.96
N LYS A 233 -18.72 -10.38 -21.64
CA LYS A 233 -18.55 -9.32 -22.65
C LYS A 233 -17.19 -9.45 -23.33
N VAL A 234 -17.16 -9.36 -24.67
CA VAL A 234 -15.93 -9.44 -25.46
C VAL A 234 -15.28 -8.08 -25.55
N ILE A 235 -13.97 -8.03 -25.26
CA ILE A 235 -13.12 -6.86 -25.48
C ILE A 235 -12.62 -6.90 -26.92
N GLY A 236 -12.78 -5.80 -27.64
CA GLY A 236 -12.39 -5.64 -29.03
C GLY A 236 -13.11 -6.58 -29.99
N SER A 237 -12.41 -7.17 -30.94
CA SER A 237 -12.98 -8.03 -31.99
C SER A 237 -13.00 -9.52 -31.60
N SER A 238 -14.17 -10.13 -31.53
CA SER A 238 -14.33 -11.57 -31.25
C SER A 238 -13.80 -12.47 -32.38
N SER A 239 -13.70 -11.96 -33.59
CA SER A 239 -13.26 -12.72 -34.77
C SER A 239 -11.76 -12.65 -35.06
N ALA A 240 -11.03 -11.72 -34.41
CA ALA A 240 -9.61 -11.56 -34.64
C ALA A 240 -8.82 -12.82 -34.22
N ASP A 241 -7.86 -13.22 -35.05
CA ASP A 241 -6.89 -14.26 -34.76
C ASP A 241 -5.52 -13.82 -35.29
N TYR A 242 -4.62 -13.49 -34.38
CA TYR A 242 -3.28 -12.97 -34.68
C TYR A 242 -2.20 -14.06 -34.64
N ARG A 243 -2.59 -15.33 -34.40
CA ARG A 243 -1.67 -16.46 -34.36
C ARG A 243 -1.15 -16.75 -35.76
N THR A 244 0.16 -16.91 -35.88
CA THR A 244 0.81 -17.38 -37.12
C THR A 244 0.51 -18.85 -37.36
N GLY A 245 0.85 -19.38 -38.52
CA GLY A 245 0.75 -20.81 -38.80
C GLY A 245 1.63 -21.71 -37.91
N THR A 246 2.59 -21.12 -37.19
CA THR A 246 3.42 -21.78 -36.17
C THR A 246 2.94 -21.52 -34.74
N GLY A 247 1.78 -20.87 -34.57
CA GLY A 247 1.17 -20.61 -33.26
C GLY A 247 1.76 -19.47 -32.46
N THR A 248 2.79 -18.77 -32.99
CA THR A 248 3.31 -17.54 -32.36
C THR A 248 2.41 -16.34 -32.67
N ILE A 249 2.49 -15.28 -31.89
CA ILE A 249 1.73 -14.04 -32.08
C ILE A 249 2.73 -12.90 -32.27
N MET A 250 2.81 -12.32 -33.49
CA MET A 250 3.84 -11.37 -33.88
C MET A 250 3.30 -9.96 -34.12
N SER A 251 1.98 -9.83 -34.21
CA SER A 251 1.26 -8.57 -34.49
C SER A 251 -0.12 -8.61 -33.88
N GLY A 252 -0.87 -7.52 -34.04
CA GLY A 252 -2.25 -7.40 -33.57
C GLY A 252 -2.38 -6.48 -32.34
N LYS A 253 -3.61 -6.14 -32.04
CA LYS A 253 -3.90 -5.22 -30.94
C LYS A 253 -3.68 -5.86 -29.58
N GLU A 254 -3.20 -5.06 -28.67
CA GLU A 254 -3.12 -5.33 -27.25
C GLU A 254 -3.66 -4.15 -26.47
N PHE A 255 -4.26 -4.45 -25.34
CA PHE A 255 -4.86 -3.46 -24.45
C PHE A 255 -4.34 -3.64 -23.03
N LEU A 256 -4.41 -2.60 -22.23
CA LEU A 256 -4.41 -2.65 -20.78
C LEU A 256 -5.86 -2.51 -20.32
N THR A 257 -6.35 -3.48 -19.57
CA THR A 257 -7.72 -3.48 -19.03
C THR A 257 -7.66 -3.58 -17.51
N VAL A 258 -8.50 -2.79 -16.84
CA VAL A 258 -8.79 -2.91 -15.41
C VAL A 258 -10.17 -3.56 -15.27
N PHE A 259 -10.23 -4.61 -14.45
CA PHE A 259 -11.44 -5.37 -14.17
C PHE A 259 -11.88 -5.17 -12.73
N ASP A 260 -13.19 -5.14 -12.51
CA ASP A 260 -13.83 -5.12 -11.20
C ASP A 260 -13.62 -6.46 -10.48
N GLY A 261 -12.99 -6.46 -9.31
CA GLY A 261 -12.73 -7.66 -8.53
C GLY A 261 -13.97 -8.43 -8.09
N ARG A 262 -15.11 -7.73 -7.92
CA ARG A 262 -16.37 -8.34 -7.47
C ARG A 262 -16.98 -9.32 -8.46
N ASN A 263 -16.76 -9.09 -9.77
CA ASN A 263 -17.49 -9.81 -10.82
C ASN A 263 -16.68 -10.04 -12.11
N GLY A 264 -15.43 -9.57 -12.17
CA GLY A 264 -14.55 -9.69 -13.34
C GLY A 264 -14.96 -8.86 -14.55
N ALA A 265 -15.87 -7.88 -14.41
CA ALA A 265 -16.29 -6.99 -15.50
C ALA A 265 -15.17 -6.03 -15.92
N ALA A 266 -14.96 -5.82 -17.20
CA ALA A 266 -14.04 -4.79 -17.67
C ALA A 266 -14.58 -3.39 -17.36
N ILE A 267 -13.90 -2.64 -16.49
CA ILE A 267 -14.22 -1.25 -16.15
C ILE A 267 -13.72 -0.32 -17.25
N THR A 268 -12.44 -0.42 -17.59
CA THR A 268 -11.79 0.43 -18.57
C THR A 268 -10.77 -0.35 -19.38
N THR A 269 -10.64 -0.02 -20.66
CA THR A 269 -9.71 -0.63 -21.60
C THR A 269 -9.06 0.44 -22.46
N ILE A 270 -7.73 0.50 -22.46
CA ILE A 270 -6.93 1.42 -23.26
C ILE A 270 -5.91 0.64 -24.10
N ASP A 271 -5.33 1.25 -25.13
CA ASP A 271 -4.24 0.64 -25.90
C ASP A 271 -3.01 0.39 -25.01
N TYR A 272 -2.41 -0.80 -25.11
CA TYR A 272 -1.17 -1.12 -24.42
C TYR A 272 0.02 -0.37 -25.05
N LEU A 273 0.87 0.24 -24.21
CA LEU A 273 2.02 1.03 -24.68
C LEU A 273 3.38 0.39 -24.29
N PRO A 274 4.30 0.27 -25.24
CA PRO A 274 4.05 0.38 -26.68
C PRO A 274 3.22 -0.82 -27.16
N GLY A 275 2.49 -0.64 -28.26
CA GLY A 275 1.76 -1.73 -28.92
C GLY A 275 2.71 -2.82 -29.40
N ARG A 276 2.17 -4.01 -29.67
CA ARG A 276 2.96 -5.14 -30.18
C ARG A 276 3.67 -4.77 -31.47
N SER A 277 4.97 -4.95 -31.50
CA SER A 277 5.82 -4.71 -32.65
C SER A 277 7.03 -5.64 -32.57
N VAL A 278 7.23 -6.48 -33.57
CA VAL A 278 8.39 -7.35 -33.69
C VAL A 278 9.30 -6.81 -34.77
N THR A 279 10.39 -6.19 -34.36
CA THR A 279 11.41 -5.61 -35.24
C THR A 279 12.81 -6.02 -34.77
N SER A 280 13.80 -5.94 -35.64
CA SER A 280 15.20 -6.27 -35.30
C SER A 280 15.78 -5.43 -34.16
N ASN A 281 15.20 -4.26 -33.88
CA ASN A 281 15.63 -3.37 -32.78
C ASN A 281 15.45 -4.02 -31.37
N TRP A 282 14.61 -5.05 -31.25
CA TRP A 282 14.48 -5.83 -30.04
C TRP A 282 15.63 -6.84 -29.81
N GLY A 283 16.49 -7.03 -30.86
CA GLY A 283 17.60 -7.99 -30.83
C GLY A 283 17.22 -9.41 -31.23
N ASP A 284 15.96 -9.64 -31.63
CA ASP A 284 15.47 -10.82 -32.32
C ASP A 284 14.36 -10.46 -33.31
N THR A 285 13.95 -11.42 -34.15
CA THR A 285 12.92 -11.21 -35.19
C THR A 285 11.74 -12.15 -35.02
N TYR A 286 11.69 -12.90 -33.92
CA TYR A 286 10.66 -13.91 -33.64
C TYR A 286 9.83 -13.57 -32.39
N GLY A 287 9.98 -12.36 -31.86
CA GLY A 287 9.13 -11.81 -30.82
C GLY A 287 9.41 -12.32 -29.42
N ASN A 288 10.58 -12.91 -29.15
CA ASN A 288 10.90 -13.39 -27.81
C ASN A 288 11.21 -12.20 -26.89
N ARG A 289 12.03 -11.25 -27.33
CA ARG A 289 12.43 -10.08 -26.51
C ARG A 289 11.37 -8.99 -26.44
N SER A 290 10.57 -8.82 -27.52
CA SER A 290 9.47 -7.84 -27.53
C SER A 290 8.25 -8.29 -26.73
N GLU A 291 8.13 -9.58 -26.41
CA GLU A 291 7.04 -10.14 -25.59
C GLU A 291 7.49 -10.47 -24.16
N ARG A 292 8.51 -9.79 -23.65
CA ARG A 292 8.95 -9.84 -22.26
C ARG A 292 8.23 -8.77 -21.46
N MET A 293 7.28 -9.18 -20.65
CA MET A 293 6.40 -8.28 -19.88
C MET A 293 6.69 -8.38 -18.41
N LEU A 294 6.64 -7.24 -17.71
CA LEU A 294 6.60 -7.14 -16.25
C LEU A 294 5.47 -6.17 -15.86
N ALA A 295 5.08 -6.18 -14.60
CA ALA A 295 4.14 -5.23 -14.03
C ALA A 295 4.42 -5.03 -12.55
N ALA A 296 3.99 -3.90 -11.99
CA ALA A 296 4.07 -3.63 -10.57
C ALA A 296 2.98 -2.64 -10.13
N ILE A 297 2.79 -2.52 -8.83
CA ILE A 297 2.09 -1.44 -8.16
C ILE A 297 3.14 -0.57 -7.48
N ALA A 298 2.96 0.76 -7.51
CA ALA A 298 3.88 1.72 -6.92
C ALA A 298 3.14 2.95 -6.37
N TYR A 299 3.59 3.47 -5.23
CA TYR A 299 3.07 4.71 -4.65
C TYR A 299 3.87 5.92 -5.19
N LEU A 300 3.62 6.28 -6.46
CA LEU A 300 4.39 7.31 -7.17
C LEU A 300 4.08 8.74 -6.70
N ASP A 301 2.97 8.96 -6.02
CA ASP A 301 2.64 10.22 -5.36
C ASP A 301 2.80 10.13 -3.84
N GLY A 302 3.28 8.99 -3.34
CA GLY A 302 3.48 8.69 -1.94
C GLY A 302 2.20 8.28 -1.18
N VAL A 303 1.02 8.32 -1.81
CA VAL A 303 -0.28 8.07 -1.16
C VAL A 303 -1.10 7.00 -1.88
N HIS A 304 -1.29 7.13 -3.20
CA HIS A 304 -2.18 6.30 -3.98
C HIS A 304 -1.41 5.29 -4.85
N PRO A 305 -1.91 4.07 -5.00
CA PRO A 305 -1.29 3.08 -5.87
C PRO A 305 -1.43 3.45 -7.35
N SER A 306 -0.33 3.39 -8.08
CA SER A 306 -0.28 3.50 -9.54
C SER A 306 0.07 2.14 -10.14
N VAL A 307 -0.45 1.84 -11.34
CA VAL A 307 -0.12 0.62 -12.10
C VAL A 307 1.06 0.88 -13.00
N ILE A 308 2.09 0.06 -12.91
CA ILE A 308 3.26 0.07 -13.80
C ILE A 308 3.16 -1.10 -14.77
N MET A 309 3.21 -0.82 -16.07
CA MET A 309 3.24 -1.84 -17.12
C MET A 309 4.55 -1.74 -17.89
N VAL A 310 5.19 -2.89 -18.11
CA VAL A 310 6.52 -2.96 -18.72
C VAL A 310 6.51 -3.85 -19.95
N ARG A 311 7.22 -3.41 -21.00
CA ARG A 311 7.56 -4.23 -22.17
C ARG A 311 9.05 -4.18 -22.43
N GLY A 312 9.70 -5.34 -22.39
CA GLY A 312 11.12 -5.52 -22.71
C GLY A 312 12.07 -5.21 -21.56
N TYR A 313 13.10 -6.04 -21.42
CA TYR A 313 14.14 -5.88 -20.40
C TYR A 313 15.53 -6.40 -20.85
N TYR A 314 15.65 -7.04 -22.03
CA TYR A 314 16.93 -7.49 -22.59
C TYR A 314 17.65 -6.44 -23.42
N THR A 315 16.90 -5.55 -24.08
CA THR A 315 17.41 -4.46 -24.94
C THR A 315 16.54 -3.23 -24.72
N ASN A 316 15.63 -2.92 -25.65
CA ASN A 316 14.64 -1.88 -25.41
C ASN A 316 13.84 -2.16 -24.15
N SER A 317 13.56 -1.12 -23.38
CA SER A 317 12.73 -1.19 -22.17
C SER A 317 11.76 -0.02 -22.14
N TYR A 318 10.49 -0.34 -21.96
CA TYR A 318 9.42 0.65 -21.91
C TYR A 318 8.62 0.43 -20.62
N LEU A 319 8.48 1.48 -19.84
CA LEU A 319 7.67 1.48 -18.63
C LEU A 319 6.63 2.59 -18.73
N VAL A 320 5.41 2.27 -18.40
CA VAL A 320 4.31 3.24 -18.38
C VAL A 320 3.61 3.16 -17.04
N ALA A 321 3.47 4.30 -16.38
CA ALA A 321 2.70 4.43 -15.15
C ALA A 321 1.32 4.97 -15.45
N TYR A 322 0.33 4.41 -14.77
CA TYR A 322 -1.07 4.80 -14.88
C TYR A 322 -1.68 4.96 -13.50
N ASP A 323 -2.50 6.00 -13.33
CA ASP A 323 -3.38 6.19 -12.20
C ASP A 323 -4.80 5.77 -12.57
N PHE A 324 -5.49 5.12 -11.65
CA PHE A 324 -6.87 4.68 -11.83
C PHE A 324 -7.80 5.43 -10.87
N ASP A 325 -8.87 6.04 -11.39
CA ASP A 325 -9.84 6.84 -10.61
C ASP A 325 -11.18 6.12 -10.35
N GLY A 326 -11.21 4.80 -10.49
CA GLY A 326 -12.45 3.99 -10.40
C GLY A 326 -13.23 3.89 -11.71
N SER A 327 -12.85 4.66 -12.73
CA SER A 327 -13.56 4.66 -14.03
C SER A 327 -12.64 4.62 -15.24
N LYS A 328 -11.48 5.25 -15.15
CA LYS A 328 -10.50 5.36 -16.24
C LYS A 328 -9.08 5.27 -15.76
N LEU A 329 -8.19 4.81 -16.66
CA LEU A 329 -6.76 4.91 -16.54
C LEU A 329 -6.25 6.22 -17.13
N THR A 330 -5.45 6.94 -16.34
CA THR A 330 -4.74 8.15 -16.79
C THR A 330 -3.25 7.88 -16.81
N GLN A 331 -2.59 8.05 -17.96
CA GLN A 331 -1.15 7.91 -18.06
C GLN A 331 -0.46 9.01 -17.25
N ARG A 332 0.32 8.61 -16.22
CA ARG A 332 1.14 9.53 -15.42
C ARG A 332 2.42 9.91 -16.17
N TRP A 333 3.16 8.92 -16.62
CA TRP A 333 4.36 9.10 -17.46
C TRP A 333 4.62 7.87 -18.33
N TYR A 334 5.51 8.04 -19.33
CA TYR A 334 5.98 6.99 -20.23
C TYR A 334 7.48 7.08 -20.40
N HIS A 335 8.23 6.14 -19.79
CA HIS A 335 9.68 6.02 -19.94
C HIS A 335 10.02 5.13 -21.14
N LYS A 336 11.02 5.57 -21.93
CA LYS A 336 11.51 4.84 -23.11
C LYS A 336 13.02 4.74 -23.06
N SER A 337 13.55 3.52 -23.24
CA SER A 337 14.98 3.25 -23.34
C SER A 337 15.23 2.41 -24.60
N GLU A 338 15.61 3.09 -25.70
CA GLU A 338 15.77 2.50 -27.02
C GLU A 338 17.22 2.55 -27.53
N THR A 339 18.10 3.24 -26.82
CA THR A 339 19.50 3.47 -27.21
C THR A 339 20.43 2.71 -26.28
N SER A 340 21.31 1.89 -26.87
CA SER A 340 22.33 1.16 -26.12
C SER A 340 23.20 2.11 -25.30
N GLY A 341 23.46 1.74 -24.04
CA GLY A 341 24.23 2.53 -23.08
C GLY A 341 23.43 3.65 -22.39
N GLN A 342 22.14 3.81 -22.66
CA GLN A 342 21.30 4.85 -22.07
C GLN A 342 20.11 4.25 -21.30
N GLY A 343 19.65 4.96 -20.27
CA GLY A 343 18.49 4.61 -19.50
C GLY A 343 18.51 3.15 -19.01
N LEU A 344 17.40 2.46 -19.16
CA LEU A 344 17.22 1.06 -18.78
C LEU A 344 17.64 0.06 -19.87
N TYR A 345 18.09 0.53 -21.08
CA TYR A 345 18.43 -0.36 -22.17
C TYR A 345 19.43 -1.45 -21.76
N GLY A 346 19.02 -2.72 -21.87
CA GLY A 346 19.86 -3.87 -21.52
C GLY A 346 20.18 -4.06 -20.04
N GLN A 347 19.43 -3.41 -19.14
CA GLN A 347 19.67 -3.46 -17.70
C GLN A 347 18.58 -4.17 -16.92
N GLY A 348 17.49 -4.57 -17.58
CA GLY A 348 16.35 -5.17 -16.92
C GLY A 348 16.62 -6.57 -16.41
N ASN A 349 15.78 -7.03 -15.48
CA ASN A 349 15.80 -8.35 -14.89
C ASN A 349 14.54 -9.15 -15.28
N HIS A 350 14.48 -10.44 -14.95
CA HIS A 350 13.26 -11.25 -15.10
C HIS A 350 12.20 -10.98 -14.02
N ASN A 351 12.42 -10.05 -13.18
CA ASN A 351 11.46 -9.50 -12.21
C ASN A 351 11.67 -8.00 -12.03
N ILE A 352 10.83 -7.38 -11.25
CA ILE A 352 10.83 -5.96 -10.93
C ILE A 352 10.63 -5.83 -9.43
N SER A 353 11.19 -4.80 -8.81
CA SER A 353 10.93 -4.46 -7.42
C SER A 353 10.60 -2.98 -7.31
N VAL A 354 9.77 -2.63 -6.34
CA VAL A 354 9.31 -1.28 -6.10
C VAL A 354 9.37 -0.97 -4.62
N GLY A 355 9.81 0.23 -4.27
CA GLY A 355 9.80 0.71 -2.90
C GLY A 355 10.43 2.09 -2.78
N ASP A 356 10.20 2.76 -1.67
CA ASP A 356 10.84 4.01 -1.30
C ASP A 356 12.28 3.72 -0.88
N VAL A 357 13.20 3.64 -1.87
CA VAL A 357 14.58 3.21 -1.60
C VAL A 357 15.41 4.25 -0.87
N ASN A 358 15.02 5.52 -0.96
CA ASN A 358 15.81 6.63 -0.44
C ASN A 358 15.16 7.31 0.79
N GLY A 359 13.95 6.89 1.19
CA GLY A 359 13.21 7.41 2.33
C GLY A 359 12.59 8.77 2.07
N ASP A 360 12.28 9.13 0.81
CA ASP A 360 11.67 10.42 0.47
C ASP A 360 10.13 10.39 0.43
N GLY A 361 9.52 9.22 0.65
CA GLY A 361 8.08 9.00 0.70
C GLY A 361 7.48 8.58 -0.63
N TYR A 362 8.26 8.50 -1.72
CA TYR A 362 7.82 8.10 -3.05
C TYR A 362 8.52 6.81 -3.48
N ASP A 363 7.80 5.92 -4.15
CA ASP A 363 8.41 4.69 -4.62
C ASP A 363 9.28 4.90 -5.84
N GLU A 364 10.46 4.27 -5.82
CA GLU A 364 11.30 4.03 -6.97
C GLU A 364 11.01 2.67 -7.59
N ILE A 365 11.36 2.52 -8.88
CA ILE A 365 11.16 1.31 -9.64
C ILE A 365 12.51 0.72 -10.00
N ILE A 366 12.85 -0.42 -9.40
CA ILE A 366 14.09 -1.14 -9.61
C ILE A 366 13.88 -2.16 -10.74
N MET A 367 14.58 -1.92 -11.86
CA MET A 367 14.44 -2.70 -13.08
C MET A 367 15.71 -3.53 -13.35
N GLY A 368 16.20 -4.29 -12.36
CA GLY A 368 17.51 -4.96 -12.44
C GLY A 368 18.66 -3.99 -12.19
N ALA A 369 19.63 -3.93 -13.10
CA ALA A 369 20.84 -3.11 -12.99
C ALA A 369 20.62 -1.59 -13.20
N ALA A 370 19.36 -1.12 -13.20
CA ALA A 370 19.01 0.30 -13.26
C ALA A 370 17.70 0.57 -12.56
N ALA A 371 17.45 1.83 -12.22
CA ALA A 371 16.23 2.24 -11.50
C ALA A 371 15.69 3.57 -12.03
N LEU A 372 14.36 3.74 -11.89
CA LEU A 372 13.64 4.98 -12.14
C LEU A 372 13.15 5.59 -10.84
N LYS A 373 13.06 6.92 -10.81
CA LYS A 373 12.35 7.68 -9.78
C LYS A 373 10.84 7.61 -10.00
N SER A 374 10.09 8.04 -9.00
CA SER A 374 8.62 8.15 -9.03
C SER A 374 8.06 8.96 -10.20
N ASP A 375 8.84 9.92 -10.74
CA ASP A 375 8.47 10.74 -11.90
C ASP A 375 8.83 10.10 -13.27
N GLY A 376 9.37 8.86 -13.27
CA GLY A 376 9.79 8.14 -14.47
C GLY A 376 11.16 8.56 -15.00
N SER A 377 11.86 9.48 -14.36
CA SER A 377 13.24 9.83 -14.71
C SER A 377 14.23 8.79 -14.18
N LEU A 378 15.41 8.70 -14.83
CA LEU A 378 16.44 7.75 -14.41
C LEU A 378 17.00 8.13 -13.02
N LEU A 379 16.96 7.19 -12.07
CA LEU A 379 17.63 7.32 -10.78
C LEU A 379 19.13 6.97 -10.93
N TYR A 380 19.40 5.75 -11.40
CA TYR A 380 20.76 5.29 -11.71
C TYR A 380 20.78 4.21 -12.80
N ARG A 381 21.97 3.98 -13.34
CA ARG A 381 22.32 2.88 -14.25
C ARG A 381 23.69 2.36 -13.88
N THR A 382 23.83 1.11 -13.52
CA THR A 382 25.12 0.49 -13.16
C THR A 382 25.93 0.07 -14.38
N GLY A 383 25.26 -0.35 -15.45
CA GLY A 383 25.89 -0.90 -16.65
C GLY A 383 26.23 -2.39 -16.53
N PHE A 384 25.73 -3.10 -15.51
CA PHE A 384 26.06 -4.52 -15.28
C PHE A 384 25.30 -5.49 -16.20
N GLY A 385 24.28 -5.00 -16.89
CA GLY A 385 23.54 -5.79 -17.85
C GLY A 385 22.32 -6.50 -17.25
N HIS A 386 21.78 -7.42 -18.02
CA HIS A 386 20.59 -8.18 -17.69
C HIS A 386 20.86 -9.18 -16.55
N GLY A 387 19.83 -9.41 -15.72
CA GLY A 387 19.87 -10.33 -14.58
C GLY A 387 18.66 -11.25 -14.43
N ASP A 388 18.76 -12.22 -13.54
CA ASP A 388 17.77 -13.29 -13.35
C ASP A 388 17.09 -13.31 -11.96
N ALA A 389 17.68 -12.66 -10.96
CA ALA A 389 17.14 -12.61 -9.61
C ALA A 389 17.43 -11.24 -9.00
N LEU A 390 16.41 -10.64 -8.40
CA LEU A 390 16.45 -9.29 -7.84
C LEU A 390 15.65 -9.27 -6.55
N HIS A 391 16.26 -8.77 -5.46
CA HIS A 391 15.62 -8.58 -4.17
C HIS A 391 15.82 -7.15 -3.71
N LEU A 392 14.80 -6.58 -3.07
CA LEU A 392 14.79 -5.23 -2.51
C LEU A 392 14.25 -5.27 -1.08
N SER A 393 15.03 -4.80 -0.11
CA SER A 393 14.67 -4.74 1.32
C SER A 393 15.66 -3.85 2.07
N ASP A 394 15.39 -3.54 3.34
CA ASP A 394 16.39 -3.05 4.31
C ASP A 394 17.28 -4.22 4.75
N MET A 395 18.24 -4.59 3.88
CA MET A 395 19.11 -5.74 4.08
C MET A 395 20.28 -5.43 5.01
N ASP A 396 20.83 -4.21 4.94
CA ASP A 396 21.92 -3.73 5.82
C ASP A 396 21.39 -2.61 6.74
N PRO A 397 20.79 -2.96 7.89
CA PRO A 397 20.15 -1.99 8.77
C PRO A 397 21.15 -1.02 9.44
N ASP A 398 22.44 -1.09 9.10
CA ASP A 398 23.45 -0.10 9.46
C ASP A 398 23.57 1.02 8.41
N LYS A 399 22.88 0.91 7.27
CA LYS A 399 22.83 1.90 6.19
C LYS A 399 21.42 2.48 6.03
N PRO A 400 21.30 3.72 5.56
CA PRO A 400 19.99 4.28 5.29
C PRO A 400 19.45 3.85 3.93
N GLY A 401 18.14 3.60 3.86
CA GLY A 401 17.41 3.24 2.66
C GLY A 401 17.34 1.74 2.42
N LEU A 402 16.85 1.33 1.25
CA LEU A 402 16.72 -0.08 0.90
C LEU A 402 17.87 -0.51 -0.02
N GLU A 403 18.39 -1.71 0.21
CA GLU A 403 19.41 -2.32 -0.63
C GLU A 403 18.78 -3.21 -1.69
N VAL A 404 19.53 -3.34 -2.78
CA VAL A 404 19.24 -4.24 -3.89
C VAL A 404 20.30 -5.34 -3.93
N TRP A 405 19.90 -6.60 -3.84
CA TRP A 405 20.66 -7.76 -4.21
C TRP A 405 20.31 -8.19 -5.62
N ASP A 406 21.28 -8.17 -6.56
CA ASP A 406 21.05 -8.46 -7.97
C ASP A 406 22.03 -9.51 -8.50
N VAL A 407 21.55 -10.36 -9.39
CA VAL A 407 22.29 -11.50 -9.95
C VAL A 407 22.23 -11.45 -11.47
N HIS A 408 23.41 -11.37 -12.13
CA HIS A 408 23.53 -11.05 -13.55
C HIS A 408 23.79 -12.28 -14.43
N GLU A 409 23.17 -12.26 -15.62
CA GLU A 409 23.34 -13.25 -16.69
C GLU A 409 24.59 -12.95 -17.55
N ASP A 410 24.94 -11.67 -17.70
CA ASP A 410 26.02 -11.25 -18.60
C ASP A 410 27.41 -11.68 -18.06
N LYS A 411 28.05 -12.60 -18.77
CA LYS A 411 29.41 -13.09 -18.48
C LYS A 411 30.48 -11.99 -18.53
N GLY A 412 30.22 -10.91 -19.27
CA GLY A 412 31.10 -9.74 -19.40
C GLY A 412 30.93 -8.73 -18.28
N SER A 413 29.88 -8.85 -17.46
CA SER A 413 29.58 -7.92 -16.38
C SER A 413 30.77 -7.79 -15.40
N ALA A 414 30.89 -6.60 -14.80
CA ALA A 414 31.85 -6.36 -13.73
C ALA A 414 31.58 -7.25 -12.51
N TYR A 415 30.31 -7.54 -12.24
CA TYR A 415 29.86 -8.43 -11.18
C TYR A 415 28.91 -9.49 -11.75
N GLY A 416 29.01 -10.70 -11.27
CA GLY A 416 28.00 -11.74 -11.51
C GLY A 416 26.87 -11.65 -10.49
N PHE A 417 27.13 -11.05 -9.35
CA PHE A 417 26.17 -10.63 -8.33
C PHE A 417 26.75 -9.49 -7.48
N GLU A 418 25.89 -8.62 -6.97
CA GLU A 418 26.28 -7.56 -6.05
C GLU A 418 25.14 -7.12 -5.12
N LEU A 419 25.55 -6.51 -3.99
CA LEU A 419 24.71 -5.72 -3.09
C LEU A 419 24.98 -4.25 -3.36
N ARG A 420 23.93 -3.45 -3.61
CA ARG A 420 24.03 -2.01 -3.84
C ARG A 420 22.97 -1.24 -3.07
N GLY A 421 23.30 0.00 -2.73
CA GLY A 421 22.41 0.90 -2.02
C GLY A 421 21.49 1.71 -2.96
N PRO A 422 20.71 2.65 -2.38
CA PRO A 422 19.65 3.42 -3.05
C PRO A 422 20.07 4.19 -4.30
N THR A 423 21.34 4.59 -4.37
CA THR A 423 21.89 5.39 -5.49
C THR A 423 22.61 4.55 -6.54
N GLY A 424 22.54 3.21 -6.45
CA GLY A 424 23.29 2.30 -7.31
C GLY A 424 24.75 2.10 -6.92
N THR A 425 25.16 2.61 -5.74
CA THR A 425 26.51 2.41 -5.20
C THR A 425 26.67 0.98 -4.75
N VAL A 426 27.62 0.25 -5.35
CA VAL A 426 27.93 -1.13 -4.97
C VAL A 426 28.66 -1.14 -3.64
N TYR A 427 28.16 -1.92 -2.68
CA TYR A 427 28.78 -2.14 -1.37
C TYR A 427 29.78 -3.30 -1.44
N PHE A 428 29.36 -4.41 -2.05
CA PHE A 428 30.26 -5.48 -2.46
C PHE A 428 29.67 -6.24 -3.66
N GLY A 429 30.52 -6.99 -4.36
CA GLY A 429 30.09 -7.84 -5.45
C GLY A 429 31.22 -8.75 -5.90
N THR A 430 30.88 -9.81 -6.62
CA THR A 430 31.84 -10.81 -7.10
C THR A 430 31.69 -11.01 -8.59
N LYS A 431 32.79 -10.93 -9.34
CA LYS A 431 32.83 -11.32 -10.75
C LYS A 431 32.84 -12.85 -10.86
N THR A 432 31.84 -13.40 -11.54
CA THR A 432 31.77 -14.85 -11.77
C THR A 432 32.18 -15.28 -13.18
N GLY A 433 32.01 -14.39 -14.17
CA GLY A 433 32.31 -14.67 -15.58
C GLY A 433 31.39 -15.72 -16.20
N THR A 434 30.24 -15.96 -15.57
CA THR A 434 29.22 -16.92 -16.01
C THR A 434 27.82 -16.39 -15.74
N ASP A 435 26.83 -16.99 -16.36
CA ASP A 435 25.43 -16.75 -16.10
C ASP A 435 25.08 -17.31 -14.71
N ASN A 436 24.61 -16.44 -13.78
CA ASN A 436 24.30 -16.84 -12.42
C ASN A 436 22.88 -17.36 -12.22
N GLY A 437 21.97 -17.10 -13.07
CA GLY A 437 20.62 -17.67 -13.15
C GLY A 437 19.75 -17.75 -11.89
N ARG A 438 20.34 -17.63 -10.68
CA ARG A 438 19.71 -17.79 -9.36
C ARG A 438 20.45 -16.99 -8.31
N GLY A 439 19.72 -16.44 -7.36
CA GLY A 439 20.23 -15.85 -6.15
C GLY A 439 19.09 -15.51 -5.21
N ILE A 440 19.37 -15.37 -3.93
CA ILE A 440 18.42 -14.97 -2.91
C ILE A 440 19.07 -14.07 -1.89
N ALA A 441 18.28 -13.18 -1.32
CA ALA A 441 18.57 -12.43 -0.10
C ALA A 441 17.55 -12.86 0.95
N ALA A 442 18.00 -13.26 2.14
CA ALA A 442 17.13 -13.69 3.23
C ALA A 442 17.86 -13.54 4.59
N ASP A 443 17.14 -13.14 5.62
CA ASP A 443 17.66 -13.05 6.99
C ASP A 443 17.56 -14.43 7.66
N ILE A 444 18.59 -15.26 7.49
CA ILE A 444 18.55 -16.68 7.95
C ILE A 444 19.43 -16.97 9.16
N ASP A 445 20.34 -16.07 9.54
CA ASP A 445 21.33 -16.34 10.59
C ASP A 445 21.35 -15.26 11.68
N SER A 446 20.74 -15.57 12.81
CA SER A 446 20.63 -14.66 13.97
C SER A 446 21.96 -14.20 14.56
N THR A 447 23.08 -14.81 14.17
CA THR A 447 24.41 -14.45 14.66
C THR A 447 25.04 -13.29 13.86
N HIS A 448 24.46 -12.95 12.72
CA HIS A 448 24.84 -11.82 11.89
C HIS A 448 23.68 -10.83 11.82
N ARG A 449 23.99 -9.54 11.90
CA ARG A 449 22.97 -8.51 11.75
C ARG A 449 22.86 -8.09 10.30
N GLY A 450 21.64 -8.17 9.75
CA GLY A 450 21.31 -7.98 8.35
C GLY A 450 21.14 -9.30 7.61
N PHE A 451 20.80 -9.23 6.35
CA PHE A 451 20.49 -10.41 5.53
C PHE A 451 21.72 -11.20 5.15
N GLU A 452 21.53 -12.48 4.88
CA GLU A 452 22.47 -13.31 4.16
C GLU A 452 22.13 -13.31 2.66
N LEU A 453 23.21 -13.38 1.85
CA LEU A 453 23.18 -13.18 0.42
C LEU A 453 23.96 -14.30 -0.29
N TRP A 454 23.35 -14.99 -1.24
CA TRP A 454 24.07 -15.99 -2.03
C TRP A 454 23.48 -16.19 -3.42
N SER A 455 24.28 -16.76 -4.30
CA SER A 455 23.90 -17.02 -5.68
C SER A 455 24.30 -18.44 -6.10
N SER A 456 23.79 -18.92 -7.23
CA SER A 456 24.14 -20.24 -7.78
C SER A 456 25.64 -20.38 -8.01
N TYR A 457 26.32 -19.30 -8.35
CA TYR A 457 27.77 -19.19 -8.45
C TYR A 457 28.31 -18.33 -7.30
N GLY A 458 29.61 -18.38 -7.09
CA GLY A 458 30.21 -17.81 -5.88
C GLY A 458 30.52 -18.88 -4.84
N THR A 459 31.33 -18.52 -3.85
CA THR A 459 32.00 -19.48 -2.96
C THR A 459 31.22 -19.83 -1.70
N GLY A 460 30.15 -19.09 -1.37
CA GLY A 460 29.41 -19.35 -0.13
C GLY A 460 28.21 -18.45 0.05
N VAL A 461 27.73 -18.39 1.29
CA VAL A 461 26.74 -17.46 1.83
C VAL A 461 27.50 -16.27 2.36
N TYR A 462 27.10 -15.06 2.00
CA TYR A 462 27.73 -13.81 2.40
C TYR A 462 26.81 -13.05 3.36
N ASN A 463 27.39 -12.36 4.32
CA ASN A 463 26.69 -11.32 5.07
C ASN A 463 26.66 -10.00 4.25
N VAL A 464 25.97 -8.99 4.74
CA VAL A 464 25.83 -7.67 4.06
C VAL A 464 27.16 -6.89 3.92
N LYS A 465 28.24 -7.34 4.59
CA LYS A 465 29.59 -6.76 4.46
C LYS A 465 30.43 -7.47 3.37
N GLY A 466 29.86 -8.51 2.73
CA GLY A 466 30.55 -9.33 1.73
C GLY A 466 31.50 -10.36 2.31
N GLU A 467 31.40 -10.65 3.62
CA GLU A 467 32.17 -11.69 4.27
C GLU A 467 31.45 -13.04 4.13
N ILE A 468 32.20 -14.09 3.81
CA ILE A 468 31.67 -15.46 3.70
C ILE A 468 31.46 -16.01 5.10
N ILE A 469 30.20 -16.30 5.45
CA ILE A 469 29.83 -16.90 6.74
C ILE A 469 29.75 -18.43 6.66
N SER A 470 29.49 -18.98 5.48
CA SER A 470 29.46 -20.42 5.22
C SER A 470 29.81 -20.73 3.77
N ASN A 471 30.54 -21.84 3.55
CA ASN A 471 30.78 -22.39 2.22
C ASN A 471 29.65 -23.32 1.76
N ASN A 472 28.74 -23.70 2.66
CA ASN A 472 27.57 -24.49 2.35
C ASN A 472 26.41 -23.55 1.99
N LYS A 473 25.99 -23.57 0.74
CA LYS A 473 24.88 -22.78 0.25
C LYS A 473 23.58 -23.57 0.40
N PRO A 474 22.57 -23.06 1.14
CA PRO A 474 21.25 -23.68 1.19
C PRO A 474 20.45 -23.41 -0.09
N SER A 475 19.15 -23.73 -0.08
CA SER A 475 18.20 -23.40 -1.13
C SER A 475 18.28 -21.94 -1.55
N ILE A 476 18.08 -21.64 -2.85
CA ILE A 476 18.35 -20.30 -3.42
C ILE A 476 17.16 -19.70 -4.17
N ASN A 477 15.95 -20.26 -3.99
CA ASN A 477 14.84 -19.88 -4.84
C ASN A 477 13.82 -18.98 -4.14
N PHE A 478 13.45 -19.30 -2.88
CA PHE A 478 12.36 -18.60 -2.20
C PHE A 478 12.53 -18.63 -0.68
N ARG A 479 11.84 -17.73 0.02
CA ARG A 479 11.85 -17.64 1.48
C ARG A 479 10.45 -17.33 2.02
N ALA A 480 10.20 -17.57 3.31
CA ALA A 480 9.00 -17.15 4.02
C ALA A 480 9.26 -17.07 5.53
N TYR A 481 8.52 -16.24 6.25
CA TYR A 481 8.39 -16.33 7.70
C TYR A 481 7.47 -17.49 8.06
N TRP A 482 7.99 -18.56 8.67
CA TRP A 482 7.20 -19.77 8.91
C TRP A 482 7.22 -20.25 10.37
N ASP A 483 8.38 -20.32 11.01
CA ASP A 483 8.47 -20.80 12.39
C ASP A 483 8.16 -19.72 13.43
N GLY A 484 8.52 -19.92 14.69
CA GLY A 484 8.13 -19.00 15.76
C GLY A 484 9.09 -17.83 15.99
N ASP A 485 10.19 -17.74 15.24
CA ASP A 485 11.19 -16.68 15.38
C ASP A 485 10.99 -15.53 14.35
N LEU A 486 12.00 -14.68 14.16
CA LEU A 486 11.93 -13.50 13.27
C LEU A 486 12.78 -13.66 12.02
N TYR A 487 13.28 -14.86 11.74
CA TYR A 487 14.19 -15.16 10.65
C TYR A 487 13.49 -15.98 9.56
N ASP A 488 14.02 -15.87 8.33
CA ASP A 488 13.46 -16.52 7.17
C ASP A 488 13.68 -18.04 7.17
N GLU A 489 12.66 -18.80 6.74
CA GLU A 489 12.78 -20.15 6.27
C GLU A 489 12.89 -20.18 4.74
N LEU A 490 13.53 -21.25 4.25
CA LEU A 490 13.82 -21.41 2.84
C LEU A 490 12.81 -22.38 2.19
N LEU A 491 12.20 -21.93 1.11
CA LEU A 491 11.30 -22.75 0.31
C LEU A 491 12.03 -23.26 -0.93
N ASP A 492 11.92 -24.56 -1.19
CA ASP A 492 12.49 -25.17 -2.37
C ASP A 492 11.76 -26.47 -2.71
N VAL A 493 12.34 -27.28 -3.55
CA VAL A 493 11.81 -28.58 -3.94
C VAL A 493 12.78 -29.74 -3.63
N SER A 494 12.21 -30.90 -3.41
CA SER A 494 12.94 -32.15 -3.20
C SER A 494 12.60 -33.17 -4.30
N GLY A 495 13.63 -33.81 -4.80
CA GLY A 495 13.47 -34.91 -5.76
C GLY A 495 13.11 -34.46 -7.18
N LYS A 496 12.77 -35.41 -8.03
CA LYS A 496 12.51 -35.21 -9.46
C LYS A 496 11.13 -34.63 -9.78
N ASP A 497 10.26 -34.58 -8.78
CA ASP A 497 8.84 -34.29 -8.98
C ASP A 497 8.43 -32.89 -8.52
N ASN A 498 9.41 -32.03 -8.21
CA ASN A 498 9.21 -30.68 -7.66
C ASN A 498 8.42 -30.66 -6.35
N GLY A 499 8.57 -31.70 -5.53
CA GLY A 499 7.91 -31.80 -4.23
C GLY A 499 8.33 -30.69 -3.29
N ALA A 500 7.38 -29.87 -2.83
CA ALA A 500 7.64 -28.69 -2.03
C ALA A 500 8.18 -29.00 -0.63
N ILE A 501 9.11 -28.19 -0.14
CA ILE A 501 9.79 -28.34 1.16
C ILE A 501 9.96 -26.98 1.83
N ILE A 502 10.08 -27.02 3.17
CA ILE A 502 10.45 -25.87 4.02
C ILE A 502 11.64 -26.27 4.88
N ASP A 503 12.73 -25.51 4.79
CA ASP A 503 13.98 -25.75 5.48
C ASP A 503 14.37 -24.54 6.32
N LYS A 504 14.96 -24.79 7.52
CA LYS A 504 15.55 -23.79 8.40
C LYS A 504 17.06 -23.84 8.32
N TRP A 505 17.73 -22.69 8.21
CA TRP A 505 19.17 -22.58 8.37
C TRP A 505 19.59 -22.91 9.80
N ASN A 506 20.72 -23.62 9.96
CA ASN A 506 21.24 -24.06 11.26
C ASN A 506 22.69 -23.62 11.52
N GLY A 507 23.18 -22.60 10.80
CA GLY A 507 24.53 -22.07 10.88
C GLY A 507 25.54 -22.71 9.93
N ASN A 508 25.27 -23.90 9.36
CA ASN A 508 26.21 -24.56 8.44
C ASN A 508 25.49 -25.45 7.38
N GLY A 509 24.19 -25.47 7.39
CA GLY A 509 23.35 -26.26 6.50
C GLY A 509 21.88 -26.02 6.82
N VAL A 510 21.04 -26.99 6.53
CA VAL A 510 19.60 -26.85 6.78
C VAL A 510 19.03 -27.99 7.60
N THR A 511 18.01 -27.67 8.36
CA THR A 511 17.13 -28.63 9.04
C THR A 511 15.77 -28.60 8.36
N ARG A 512 15.26 -29.75 7.90
CA ARG A 512 13.93 -29.87 7.31
C ARG A 512 12.87 -29.61 8.37
N LEU A 513 12.10 -28.51 8.23
CA LEU A 513 10.95 -28.24 9.09
C LEU A 513 9.72 -28.96 8.58
N PHE A 514 9.48 -28.94 7.26
CA PHE A 514 8.28 -29.53 6.70
C PHE A 514 8.50 -30.10 5.29
N SER A 515 8.17 -31.37 5.12
CA SER A 515 8.12 -32.00 3.79
C SER A 515 6.72 -31.87 3.23
N VAL A 516 6.46 -30.72 2.66
CA VAL A 516 5.13 -30.27 2.17
C VAL A 516 4.57 -31.25 1.15
N TYR A 517 5.42 -31.86 0.31
CA TYR A 517 5.05 -32.88 -0.68
C TYR A 517 4.37 -34.11 -0.09
N ASN A 518 4.51 -34.39 1.20
CA ASN A 518 3.81 -35.50 1.87
C ASN A 518 2.31 -35.22 2.02
N VAL A 519 1.89 -33.97 1.85
CA VAL A 519 0.49 -33.57 1.92
C VAL A 519 -0.05 -33.40 0.51
N ASN A 520 -0.98 -34.27 0.11
CA ASN A 520 -1.65 -34.23 -1.20
C ASN A 520 -0.68 -34.11 -2.40
N ASN A 521 0.55 -34.61 -2.26
CA ASN A 521 1.59 -34.49 -3.29
C ASN A 521 1.75 -33.03 -3.77
N SER A 522 1.92 -32.11 -2.81
CA SER A 522 2.07 -30.67 -3.07
C SER A 522 3.41 -30.37 -3.74
N VAL A 523 3.36 -29.61 -4.84
CA VAL A 523 4.51 -29.34 -5.72
C VAL A 523 4.61 -27.87 -6.06
N ALA A 524 5.83 -27.39 -6.32
CA ALA A 524 6.07 -26.07 -6.90
C ALA A 524 5.53 -26.00 -8.33
N ILE A 525 5.02 -24.84 -8.73
CA ILE A 525 4.48 -24.60 -10.08
C ILE A 525 5.57 -24.41 -11.13
N ASN A 526 6.77 -24.07 -10.71
CA ASN A 526 7.94 -23.85 -11.58
C ASN A 526 9.13 -24.66 -11.04
N GLY A 527 9.43 -25.76 -11.66
CA GLY A 527 10.50 -26.68 -11.21
C GLY A 527 11.91 -26.09 -11.31
N THR A 528 12.13 -25.11 -12.17
CA THR A 528 13.45 -24.45 -12.28
C THR A 528 13.66 -23.37 -11.24
N LYS A 529 12.61 -22.72 -10.79
CA LYS A 529 12.65 -21.66 -9.77
C LYS A 529 12.07 -22.12 -8.43
N ALA A 530 11.49 -23.32 -8.37
CA ALA A 530 10.90 -23.94 -7.17
C ALA A 530 9.89 -23.05 -6.41
N THR A 531 9.10 -22.27 -7.17
CA THR A 531 8.19 -21.27 -6.60
C THR A 531 6.88 -21.88 -6.12
N PRO A 532 6.30 -21.39 -5.01
CA PRO A 532 4.91 -21.68 -4.66
C PRO A 532 3.94 -21.03 -5.65
N ASN A 533 2.66 -21.37 -5.58
CA ASN A 533 1.61 -20.62 -6.27
C ASN A 533 1.48 -19.20 -5.71
N LEU A 534 1.63 -19.04 -4.38
CA LEU A 534 1.64 -17.77 -3.65
C LEU A 534 2.29 -17.99 -2.28
N SER A 535 3.00 -16.98 -1.77
CA SER A 535 3.40 -16.84 -0.37
C SER A 535 3.00 -15.45 0.10
N ALA A 536 2.17 -15.35 1.13
CA ALA A 536 1.72 -14.08 1.69
C ALA A 536 1.12 -14.26 3.09
N ASP A 537 1.11 -13.21 3.90
CA ASP A 537 0.35 -13.13 5.16
C ASP A 537 -1.16 -13.01 4.85
N LEU A 538 -1.79 -14.16 4.57
CA LEU A 538 -3.21 -14.20 4.15
C LEU A 538 -4.18 -14.14 5.33
N PHE A 539 -3.77 -14.66 6.50
CA PHE A 539 -4.55 -14.67 7.74
C PHE A 539 -3.66 -15.06 8.92
N GLY A 540 -4.19 -15.10 10.13
CA GLY A 540 -3.40 -15.45 11.30
C GLY A 540 -2.54 -14.30 11.80
N ASP A 541 -1.39 -14.62 12.35
CA ASP A 541 -0.39 -13.64 12.76
C ASP A 541 0.51 -13.24 11.57
N PHE A 542 1.62 -12.56 11.81
CA PHE A 542 2.52 -12.03 10.75
C PHE A 542 3.19 -13.10 9.87
N ARG A 543 3.03 -14.39 10.16
CA ARG A 543 3.69 -15.44 9.39
C ARG A 543 2.92 -15.76 8.11
N GLU A 544 3.67 -16.09 7.07
CA GLU A 544 3.13 -16.22 5.73
C GLU A 544 2.44 -17.58 5.54
N GLU A 545 1.28 -17.58 4.88
CA GLU A 545 0.71 -18.77 4.28
C GLU A 545 1.37 -19.06 2.95
N ILE A 546 1.52 -20.36 2.67
CA ILE A 546 2.16 -20.82 1.44
C ILE A 546 1.17 -21.72 0.69
N ILE A 547 0.93 -21.38 -0.57
CA ILE A 547 0.00 -22.13 -1.42
C ILE A 547 0.79 -22.96 -2.43
N TYR A 548 0.50 -24.25 -2.49
CA TYR A 548 1.10 -25.19 -3.44
C TYR A 548 0.05 -25.98 -4.23
N LEU A 549 0.38 -26.26 -5.48
CA LEU A 549 -0.42 -27.09 -6.38
C LEU A 549 -0.46 -28.56 -5.90
N ASN A 550 -1.64 -29.16 -5.93
CA ASN A 550 -1.78 -30.62 -5.83
C ASN A 550 -1.45 -31.28 -7.18
N LYS A 551 -0.33 -31.98 -7.27
CA LYS A 551 0.13 -32.63 -8.51
C LYS A 551 -0.87 -33.68 -9.04
N ASN A 552 -1.54 -34.41 -8.15
CA ASN A 552 -2.50 -35.46 -8.51
C ASN A 552 -3.84 -34.86 -8.94
N ASN A 553 -4.17 -33.66 -8.53
CA ASN A 553 -5.37 -32.90 -8.91
C ASN A 553 -5.02 -31.48 -9.29
N PRO A 554 -4.66 -31.21 -10.55
CA PRO A 554 -4.22 -29.87 -11.00
C PRO A 554 -5.28 -28.76 -10.90
N GLY A 555 -6.53 -29.10 -10.53
CA GLY A 555 -7.60 -28.18 -10.16
C GLY A 555 -7.70 -27.94 -8.65
N GLN A 556 -6.71 -28.35 -7.86
CA GLN A 556 -6.71 -28.15 -6.41
C GLN A 556 -5.40 -27.52 -5.97
N VAL A 557 -5.49 -26.54 -5.08
CA VAL A 557 -4.35 -25.98 -4.35
C VAL A 557 -4.49 -26.25 -2.87
N ASN A 558 -3.37 -26.34 -2.16
CA ASN A 558 -3.31 -26.55 -0.73
C ASN A 558 -2.72 -25.30 -0.10
N ILE A 559 -3.47 -24.65 0.79
CA ILE A 559 -3.05 -23.49 1.58
C ILE A 559 -2.47 -24.03 2.89
N PHE A 560 -1.21 -23.79 3.15
CA PHE A 560 -0.51 -24.20 4.36
C PHE A 560 -0.36 -23.03 5.31
N THR A 561 -0.63 -23.27 6.60
CA THR A 561 -0.37 -22.33 7.68
C THR A 561 0.46 -23.00 8.75
N THR A 562 1.22 -22.21 9.52
CA THR A 562 2.01 -22.74 10.63
C THR A 562 1.16 -22.89 11.89
N THR A 563 1.52 -23.86 12.74
CA THR A 563 0.92 -24.04 14.07
C THR A 563 1.97 -23.96 15.19
N ILE A 564 3.16 -23.48 14.86
CA ILE A 564 4.25 -23.27 15.81
C ILE A 564 3.93 -21.96 16.59
N PRO A 565 3.84 -21.98 17.92
CA PRO A 565 3.59 -20.76 18.69
C PRO A 565 4.74 -19.75 18.53
N SER A 566 4.41 -18.48 18.40
CA SER A 566 5.37 -17.38 18.44
C SER A 566 5.10 -16.47 19.63
N SER A 567 6.15 -16.04 20.32
CA SER A 567 6.08 -15.00 21.35
C SER A 567 6.17 -13.59 20.79
N HIS A 568 6.50 -13.45 19.53
CA HIS A 568 6.66 -12.17 18.87
C HIS A 568 5.30 -11.58 18.51
N ARG A 569 5.25 -10.25 18.64
CA ARG A 569 4.08 -9.46 18.29
C ARG A 569 4.49 -8.53 17.14
N VAL A 570 3.88 -8.73 16.00
CA VAL A 570 4.18 -7.99 14.76
C VAL A 570 2.86 -7.63 14.10
N TYR A 571 2.78 -6.45 13.49
CA TYR A 571 1.65 -6.07 12.64
C TYR A 571 1.57 -6.99 11.44
N THR A 572 0.35 -7.24 10.93
CA THR A 572 0.21 -7.99 9.67
C THR A 572 1.12 -7.38 8.61
N LEU A 573 1.89 -8.22 7.93
CA LEU A 573 2.83 -7.78 6.90
C LEU A 573 2.09 -7.13 5.72
N MET A 574 0.82 -7.49 5.51
CA MET A 574 -0.04 -6.86 4.49
C MET A 574 -0.31 -5.38 4.73
N HIS A 575 -0.04 -4.86 5.93
CA HIS A 575 -0.07 -3.43 6.22
C HIS A 575 1.30 -2.75 6.15
N ASP A 576 2.39 -3.47 5.82
CA ASP A 576 3.63 -2.85 5.33
C ASP A 576 3.46 -2.56 3.82
N PRO A 577 3.48 -1.29 3.38
CA PRO A 577 3.27 -0.96 1.97
C PRO A 577 4.29 -1.60 1.02
N HIS A 578 5.54 -1.74 1.44
CA HIS A 578 6.58 -2.39 0.64
C HIS A 578 6.28 -3.89 0.45
N TYR A 579 5.93 -4.57 1.54
CA TYR A 579 5.53 -5.98 1.49
C TYR A 579 4.26 -6.18 0.64
N ARG A 580 3.24 -5.34 0.83
CA ARG A 580 1.97 -5.47 0.11
C ARG A 580 2.12 -5.30 -1.40
N VAL A 581 2.93 -4.32 -1.86
CA VAL A 581 3.21 -4.20 -3.30
C VAL A 581 4.07 -5.37 -3.79
N SER A 582 4.97 -5.91 -2.95
CA SER A 582 5.77 -7.09 -3.27
C SER A 582 4.90 -8.33 -3.48
N VAL A 583 3.87 -8.53 -2.67
CA VAL A 583 2.87 -9.61 -2.88
C VAL A 583 2.16 -9.42 -4.22
N ALA A 584 1.79 -8.20 -4.62
CA ALA A 584 1.10 -7.94 -5.87
C ALA A 584 1.96 -8.30 -7.10
N TRP A 585 3.27 -7.99 -7.10
CA TRP A 585 4.17 -8.32 -8.22
C TRP A 585 4.91 -9.66 -8.07
N GLN A 586 4.67 -10.44 -7.01
CA GLN A 586 5.30 -11.74 -6.80
C GLN A 586 5.15 -12.70 -7.99
N ASN A 587 4.01 -12.64 -8.68
CA ASN A 587 3.68 -13.51 -9.81
C ASN A 587 4.35 -13.10 -11.13
N VAL A 588 5.22 -12.09 -11.14
CA VAL A 588 5.76 -11.50 -12.37
C VAL A 588 6.96 -12.29 -12.87
N ALA A 589 6.89 -12.78 -14.09
CA ALA A 589 7.93 -13.50 -14.83
C ALA A 589 8.62 -14.63 -14.03
N TYR A 590 9.78 -14.38 -13.44
CA TYR A 590 10.44 -15.30 -12.51
C TYR A 590 10.09 -14.89 -11.08
N ASN A 591 9.04 -15.47 -10.52
CA ASN A 591 8.52 -15.15 -9.20
C ASN A 591 9.63 -14.99 -8.15
N GLN A 592 9.52 -13.95 -7.32
CA GLN A 592 10.42 -13.68 -6.20
C GLN A 592 9.61 -13.56 -4.91
N PRO A 593 10.18 -13.90 -3.75
CA PRO A 593 9.50 -13.76 -2.47
C PRO A 593 9.23 -12.29 -2.13
N PRO A 594 8.11 -11.96 -1.48
CA PRO A 594 7.88 -10.63 -0.96
C PRO A 594 8.87 -10.33 0.19
N HIS A 595 9.25 -9.05 0.34
CA HIS A 595 10.13 -8.58 1.40
C HIS A 595 9.50 -7.41 2.15
N LEU A 596 9.93 -7.19 3.40
CA LEU A 596 9.58 -6.02 4.20
C LEU A 596 10.42 -4.80 3.78
N GLY A 597 9.87 -3.61 3.98
CA GLY A 597 10.58 -2.34 3.84
C GLY A 597 11.46 -1.98 5.03
N TYR A 598 11.62 -2.88 5.99
CA TYR A 598 12.39 -2.67 7.21
C TYR A 598 12.97 -3.99 7.75
N PHE A 599 14.05 -3.90 8.53
CA PHE A 599 14.68 -5.06 9.17
C PHE A 599 13.88 -5.50 10.40
N LEU A 600 13.18 -6.64 10.29
CA LEU A 600 12.21 -7.11 11.29
C LEU A 600 12.79 -7.33 12.70
N PRO A 601 13.97 -7.97 12.90
CA PRO A 601 14.52 -8.17 14.23
C PRO A 601 14.76 -6.86 15.00
N ASP A 602 15.21 -5.81 14.29
CA ASP A 602 15.43 -4.50 14.90
C ASP A 602 14.11 -3.80 15.25
N ALA A 603 13.11 -3.88 14.37
CA ALA A 603 11.79 -3.29 14.63
C ALA A 603 11.16 -3.89 15.89
N VAL A 604 11.18 -5.22 16.02
CA VAL A 604 10.67 -5.92 17.22
C VAL A 604 11.47 -5.57 18.46
N LYS A 605 12.80 -5.51 18.37
CA LYS A 605 13.68 -5.15 19.48
C LYS A 605 13.48 -3.71 19.98
N LYS A 606 13.23 -2.76 19.08
CA LYS A 606 12.92 -1.35 19.40
C LYS A 606 11.50 -1.16 19.95
N GLY A 607 10.64 -2.13 19.78
CA GLY A 607 9.21 -2.07 19.98
C GLY A 607 8.49 -1.66 18.70
N ILE A 608 7.57 -2.50 18.26
CA ILE A 608 6.80 -2.26 17.03
C ILE A 608 5.98 -0.96 17.13
N THR A 609 5.90 -0.27 16.02
CA THR A 609 5.04 0.90 15.83
C THR A 609 3.98 0.58 14.77
N PRO A 610 2.75 1.11 14.88
CA PRO A 610 1.77 0.95 13.81
C PRO A 610 2.37 1.45 12.48
N PRO A 611 2.16 0.72 11.39
CA PRO A 611 2.48 1.23 10.05
C PRO A 611 1.76 2.57 9.79
N ASP A 612 2.45 3.50 9.15
CA ASP A 612 1.86 4.80 8.79
C ASP A 612 1.05 4.66 7.50
N VAL A 613 -0.15 4.10 7.62
CA VAL A 613 -1.04 3.79 6.50
C VAL A 613 -2.45 4.32 6.74
N TYR A 614 -3.12 4.67 5.66
CA TYR A 614 -4.52 5.03 5.63
C TYR A 614 -5.36 3.84 5.14
N LEU A 615 -6.15 3.24 6.06
CA LEU A 615 -6.96 2.06 5.75
C LEU A 615 -8.28 2.45 5.09
N VAL A 616 -8.54 1.85 3.93
CA VAL A 616 -9.78 2.01 3.18
C VAL A 616 -10.61 0.73 3.28
N ALA A 617 -11.89 0.89 3.61
CA ALA A 617 -12.83 -0.22 3.78
C ALA A 617 -14.00 -0.07 2.82
N SER A 618 -14.52 -1.18 2.34
CA SER A 618 -15.76 -1.21 1.57
C SER A 618 -16.97 -0.79 2.43
N ASN A 619 -18.06 -0.49 1.78
CA ASN A 619 -19.34 -0.20 2.45
C ASN A 619 -20.00 -1.44 3.11
N LYS A 620 -19.44 -2.63 2.96
CA LYS A 620 -19.92 -3.87 3.60
C LYS A 620 -19.37 -4.06 5.01
N ILE A 621 -18.23 -3.41 5.33
CA ILE A 621 -17.62 -3.54 6.63
C ILE A 621 -18.25 -2.50 7.58
N PRO A 622 -18.88 -2.89 8.70
CA PRO A 622 -19.35 -1.94 9.70
C PRO A 622 -18.18 -1.15 10.27
N ASN A 623 -18.33 0.17 10.31
CA ASN A 623 -17.27 1.06 10.83
C ASN A 623 -16.83 0.62 12.23
N PRO A 624 -15.56 0.30 12.51
CA PRO A 624 -15.09 -0.31 13.77
C PRO A 624 -15.21 0.58 15.02
N GLY A 625 -15.89 1.71 14.91
CA GLY A 625 -16.16 2.64 16.03
C GLY A 625 -17.58 2.68 16.57
N SER A 626 -18.55 1.90 16.01
CA SER A 626 -19.94 1.98 16.46
C SER A 626 -20.35 0.77 17.30
N SER A 627 -20.29 0.89 18.62
CA SER A 627 -20.92 -0.08 19.53
C SER A 627 -22.43 0.09 19.50
N SER A 628 -23.15 -0.87 18.90
CA SER A 628 -24.60 -0.97 19.01
C SER A 628 -24.98 -1.83 20.21
N SER A 629 -25.51 -1.22 21.28
CA SER A 629 -26.24 -1.95 22.30
C SER A 629 -27.70 -2.06 21.87
N SER A 630 -28.14 -3.28 21.53
CA SER A 630 -29.52 -3.57 21.23
C SER A 630 -30.30 -3.89 22.49
N THR A 631 -31.33 -3.09 22.83
CA THR A 631 -32.48 -3.53 23.56
C THR A 631 -33.75 -3.06 22.85
N PRO A 632 -34.77 -3.89 22.64
CA PRO A 632 -35.93 -3.53 21.84
C PRO A 632 -37.01 -2.89 22.72
N SER A 633 -37.52 -1.73 22.37
CA SER A 633 -38.89 -1.31 22.73
C SER A 633 -39.43 -0.24 21.78
N SER A 634 -40.51 -0.65 21.14
CA SER A 634 -41.67 0.06 20.55
C SER A 634 -41.60 1.53 20.15
N SER A 635 -41.81 1.71 18.83
CA SER A 635 -42.65 2.71 18.14
C SER A 635 -42.50 4.19 18.44
N SER A 636 -41.84 4.89 17.50
CA SER A 636 -42.34 6.05 16.77
C SER A 636 -41.38 6.43 15.67
N SER A 637 -41.91 6.68 14.49
CA SER A 637 -41.16 7.01 13.26
C SER A 637 -40.41 8.31 13.39
N SER A 638 -39.07 8.26 13.45
CA SER A 638 -38.16 9.34 13.06
C SER A 638 -37.11 8.75 12.17
N ILE A 639 -36.97 9.32 10.97
CA ILE A 639 -35.93 8.96 10.00
C ILE A 639 -34.58 9.30 10.65
N VAL A 640 -33.84 8.30 11.12
CA VAL A 640 -32.45 8.45 11.57
C VAL A 640 -31.59 8.40 10.30
N SER A 641 -31.10 9.57 9.85
CA SER A 641 -30.08 9.64 8.79
C SER A 641 -28.78 9.06 9.34
N ASN A 642 -28.30 7.99 8.71
CA ASN A 642 -26.97 7.44 9.00
C ASN A 642 -25.92 8.44 8.55
N VAL A 643 -25.05 8.89 9.45
CA VAL A 643 -23.88 9.72 9.13
C VAL A 643 -22.75 8.77 8.77
N LEU A 644 -22.24 8.86 7.53
CA LEU A 644 -21.19 8.02 6.98
C LEU A 644 -19.82 8.73 6.85
N SER A 645 -19.81 10.08 6.89
CA SER A 645 -18.59 10.89 6.94
C SER A 645 -18.74 11.99 7.98
N VAL A 646 -17.68 12.30 8.70
CA VAL A 646 -17.62 13.40 9.66
C VAL A 646 -16.45 14.32 9.34
N VAL A 647 -16.72 15.61 9.22
CA VAL A 647 -15.78 16.66 8.88
C VAL A 647 -15.70 17.66 10.02
N ASN A 648 -14.49 17.98 10.48
CA ASN A 648 -14.27 18.99 11.51
C ASN A 648 -14.61 20.39 10.99
N ALA A 649 -15.69 20.99 11.50
CA ALA A 649 -16.14 22.31 11.06
C ALA A 649 -15.48 23.46 11.83
N ALA A 650 -14.63 23.19 12.82
CA ALA A 650 -13.93 24.20 13.59
C ALA A 650 -12.93 25.03 12.74
N TYR A 651 -12.56 24.55 11.57
CA TYR A 651 -11.55 25.17 10.71
C TYR A 651 -12.08 25.43 9.29
N PRO A 652 -12.85 26.50 9.08
CA PRO A 652 -13.26 26.88 7.74
C PRO A 652 -12.06 27.36 6.90
N ASP A 653 -12.20 27.26 5.58
CA ASP A 653 -11.21 27.76 4.62
C ASP A 653 -11.18 29.29 4.55
N ASP A 654 -12.33 29.93 4.76
CA ASP A 654 -12.50 31.37 4.88
C ASP A 654 -13.63 31.65 5.88
N GLY A 655 -13.50 32.75 6.64
CA GLY A 655 -14.52 33.14 7.63
C GLY A 655 -14.05 34.28 8.49
N ASP A 656 -15.01 34.99 9.08
CA ASP A 656 -14.77 36.16 9.93
C ASP A 656 -14.82 35.86 11.45
N GLY A 657 -15.31 34.64 11.80
CA GLY A 657 -15.31 34.10 13.16
C GLY A 657 -13.98 33.49 13.58
N PHE A 658 -13.98 32.69 14.60
CA PHE A 658 -12.74 32.12 15.16
C PHE A 658 -12.94 30.73 15.76
N PHE A 659 -11.84 29.98 15.82
CA PHE A 659 -11.76 28.70 16.53
C PHE A 659 -11.83 28.93 18.04
N GLU A 660 -12.65 28.16 18.74
CA GLU A 660 -12.72 28.10 20.21
C GLU A 660 -12.83 26.67 20.73
N ASN A 661 -12.41 26.45 21.96
CA ASN A 661 -12.56 25.20 22.72
C ASN A 661 -12.88 25.45 24.21
N THR A 662 -13.46 26.59 24.53
CA THR A 662 -13.78 27.01 25.90
C THR A 662 -15.07 26.39 26.43
N ASN A 663 -16.06 26.10 25.57
CA ASN A 663 -17.32 25.47 25.95
C ASN A 663 -17.19 23.93 25.76
N THR A 664 -17.41 23.19 26.83
CA THR A 664 -17.28 21.71 26.77
C THR A 664 -18.41 21.04 25.99
N GLY A 665 -18.22 19.76 25.56
CA GLY A 665 -19.23 18.93 24.90
C GLY A 665 -19.12 18.84 23.37
N PHE A 666 -18.16 19.54 22.73
CA PHE A 666 -17.81 19.33 21.31
C PHE A 666 -17.10 17.99 21.12
N THR A 667 -17.07 17.48 19.86
CA THR A 667 -16.65 16.12 19.55
C THR A 667 -15.21 16.00 19.03
N GLN A 668 -14.61 17.11 18.56
CA GLN A 668 -13.26 17.18 18.02
C GLN A 668 -12.34 17.99 18.95
N ASP A 669 -11.44 18.77 18.42
CA ASP A 669 -10.49 19.61 19.17
C ASP A 669 -11.01 21.03 19.51
N GLY A 670 -12.18 21.38 18.99
CA GLY A 670 -12.86 22.66 19.20
C GLY A 670 -14.01 22.86 18.23
N TYR A 671 -14.49 24.09 18.13
CA TYR A 671 -15.61 24.50 17.30
C TYR A 671 -15.36 25.87 16.66
N TYR A 672 -16.08 26.16 15.59
CA TYR A 672 -16.09 27.51 14.96
C TYR A 672 -17.15 28.39 15.62
N ASN A 673 -16.73 29.53 16.15
CA ASN A 673 -17.59 30.57 16.74
C ASN A 673 -17.74 31.74 15.76
N PHE A 674 -18.96 31.95 15.25
CA PHE A 674 -19.28 33.08 14.37
C PHE A 674 -19.28 34.40 15.15
N ASN A 675 -18.92 35.49 14.48
CA ASN A 675 -19.05 36.81 15.06
C ASN A 675 -20.53 37.18 15.28
N ASN A 676 -20.82 37.96 16.29
CA ASN A 676 -22.15 38.50 16.58
C ASN A 676 -22.53 39.61 15.56
N SER A 677 -22.87 39.21 14.35
CA SER A 677 -23.22 40.06 13.23
C SER A 677 -24.07 39.32 12.21
N SER A 678 -25.04 39.96 11.59
CA SER A 678 -25.83 39.43 10.47
C SER A 678 -25.01 39.26 9.19
N GLU A 679 -23.75 39.72 9.16
CA GLU A 679 -22.83 39.55 8.04
C GLU A 679 -21.76 38.50 8.32
N SER A 680 -21.78 37.85 9.49
CA SER A 680 -20.82 36.84 9.87
C SER A 680 -21.02 35.59 9.01
N GLY A 681 -19.94 35.10 8.42
CA GLY A 681 -19.99 33.93 7.53
C GLY A 681 -18.71 33.11 7.55
N ALA A 682 -18.85 31.88 7.10
CA ALA A 682 -17.74 30.98 6.93
C ALA A 682 -17.96 30.06 5.72
N THR A 683 -16.85 29.68 5.09
CA THR A 683 -16.82 28.82 3.91
C THR A 683 -15.89 27.63 4.18
N TRP A 684 -16.38 26.45 3.89
CA TRP A 684 -15.61 25.20 3.89
C TRP A 684 -15.58 24.63 2.48
N PHE A 685 -14.40 24.18 2.06
CA PHE A 685 -14.29 23.35 0.87
C PHE A 685 -14.21 21.89 1.30
N ILE A 686 -15.09 21.07 0.73
CA ILE A 686 -15.12 19.63 0.93
C ILE A 686 -14.89 18.93 -0.37
N TYR A 687 -14.31 17.72 -0.30
CA TYR A 687 -14.25 16.79 -1.42
C TYR A 687 -15.37 15.77 -1.30
N SER A 688 -16.08 15.51 -2.39
CA SER A 688 -17.02 14.40 -2.49
C SER A 688 -16.55 13.41 -3.56
N PRO A 689 -16.50 12.09 -3.27
CA PRO A 689 -16.04 11.10 -4.24
C PRO A 689 -16.97 10.96 -5.45
N LYS A 690 -18.23 11.33 -5.31
CA LYS A 690 -19.23 11.25 -6.40
C LYS A 690 -20.25 12.37 -6.31
N ALA A 691 -20.96 12.60 -7.42
CA ALA A 691 -22.10 13.50 -7.45
C ALA A 691 -23.34 12.81 -6.84
N SER A 692 -23.90 13.38 -5.78
CA SER A 692 -25.09 12.84 -5.11
C SER A 692 -25.81 13.90 -4.26
N ASN A 693 -27.09 13.65 -3.97
CA ASN A 693 -27.79 14.38 -2.92
C ASN A 693 -27.53 13.70 -1.59
N VAL A 694 -26.89 14.42 -0.67
CA VAL A 694 -26.51 13.90 0.64
C VAL A 694 -27.23 14.63 1.76
N THR A 695 -27.52 13.95 2.86
CA THR A 695 -27.97 14.62 4.09
C THR A 695 -26.75 15.15 4.82
N LEU A 696 -26.65 16.48 4.94
CA LEU A 696 -25.70 17.19 5.80
C LEU A 696 -26.31 17.32 7.20
N SER A 697 -25.61 16.86 8.22
CA SER A 697 -25.92 17.04 9.66
C SER A 697 -24.91 18.02 10.25
N ILE A 698 -25.41 19.13 10.79
CA ILE A 698 -24.57 20.16 11.44
C ILE A 698 -24.72 20.02 12.93
N THR A 699 -23.63 19.72 13.65
CA THR A 699 -23.61 19.70 15.12
C THR A 699 -23.27 21.12 15.61
N TYR A 700 -24.13 21.69 16.48
CA TYR A 700 -24.06 23.06 16.91
C TYR A 700 -24.42 23.28 18.37
N ALA A 701 -23.96 24.38 18.97
CA ALA A 701 -24.44 24.88 20.25
C ALA A 701 -24.92 26.33 20.07
N ASN A 702 -26.12 26.59 20.61
CA ASN A 702 -26.70 27.93 20.70
C ASN A 702 -27.20 28.18 22.12
N GLY A 703 -26.36 28.80 22.97
CA GLY A 703 -26.69 29.16 24.34
C GLY A 703 -27.56 30.44 24.45
N GLY A 704 -27.90 31.10 23.32
CA GLY A 704 -28.80 32.23 23.30
C GLY A 704 -30.26 31.85 23.53
N ALA A 705 -31.11 32.82 23.76
CA ALA A 705 -32.55 32.59 24.02
C ALA A 705 -33.38 32.37 22.74
N ILE A 706 -32.86 32.75 21.59
CA ILE A 706 -33.56 32.70 20.30
C ILE A 706 -32.74 31.82 19.31
N SER A 707 -33.40 31.39 18.21
CA SER A 707 -32.73 30.71 17.10
C SER A 707 -31.70 31.63 16.45
N ARG A 708 -30.56 31.07 16.08
CA ARG A 708 -29.49 31.79 15.36
C ARG A 708 -29.42 31.26 13.90
N ASP A 709 -30.37 31.74 13.12
CA ASP A 709 -30.62 31.26 11.77
C ASP A 709 -29.50 31.69 10.80
N MET A 710 -29.15 30.79 9.89
CA MET A 710 -28.11 31.01 8.86
C MET A 710 -28.63 30.62 7.48
N SER A 711 -28.16 31.32 6.45
CA SER A 711 -28.32 30.87 5.08
C SER A 711 -27.23 29.88 4.73
N LEU A 712 -27.57 28.77 4.07
CA LEU A 712 -26.65 27.80 3.49
C LEU A 712 -26.64 27.93 1.96
N ALA A 713 -25.43 28.00 1.39
CA ALA A 713 -25.22 27.87 -0.05
C ALA A 713 -24.22 26.72 -0.31
N VAL A 714 -24.41 26.03 -1.42
CA VAL A 714 -23.52 24.95 -1.89
C VAL A 714 -23.13 25.25 -3.35
N ASN A 715 -21.81 25.32 -3.62
CA ASN A 715 -21.29 25.65 -4.96
C ASN A 715 -21.86 26.95 -5.54
N GLY A 716 -22.12 27.94 -4.67
CA GLY A 716 -22.72 29.23 -5.05
C GLY A 716 -24.25 29.22 -5.15
N GLU A 717 -24.89 28.06 -5.15
CA GLU A 717 -26.37 27.97 -5.21
C GLU A 717 -26.97 27.96 -3.79
N SER A 718 -28.03 28.75 -3.57
CA SER A 718 -28.73 28.84 -2.29
C SER A 718 -29.54 27.58 -2.01
N ILE A 719 -29.25 26.91 -0.87
CA ILE A 719 -30.05 25.78 -0.36
C ILE A 719 -31.23 26.30 0.48
N GLY A 720 -31.07 27.45 1.15
CA GLY A 720 -32.09 28.06 1.97
C GLY A 720 -31.62 28.42 3.37
N ALA A 721 -32.57 28.74 4.24
CA ALA A 721 -32.31 29.06 5.65
C ALA A 721 -32.21 27.75 6.47
N ILE A 722 -31.22 27.69 7.34
CA ILE A 722 -31.06 26.65 8.35
C ILE A 722 -31.33 27.27 9.71
N PHE A 723 -32.26 26.64 10.45
CA PHE A 723 -32.67 27.08 11.78
C PHE A 723 -31.82 26.41 12.84
N PHE A 724 -31.23 27.21 13.74
CA PHE A 724 -30.44 26.73 14.88
C PHE A 724 -31.09 27.15 16.18
N PRO A 725 -32.15 26.45 16.63
CA PRO A 725 -32.86 26.75 17.88
C PRO A 725 -31.92 26.82 19.09
N SER A 726 -32.33 27.51 20.15
CA SER A 726 -31.58 27.51 21.38
C SER A 726 -31.37 26.09 21.93
N THR A 727 -30.15 25.79 22.33
CA THR A 727 -29.81 24.56 23.05
C THR A 727 -29.82 24.73 24.58
N GLY A 728 -30.19 25.92 25.06
CA GLY A 728 -30.26 26.27 26.47
C GLY A 728 -28.93 26.65 27.11
N ALA A 729 -27.82 26.21 26.57
CA ALA A 729 -26.47 26.56 27.04
C ALA A 729 -25.45 26.37 25.91
N TRP A 730 -24.34 27.13 25.95
CA TRP A 730 -23.22 27.00 25.00
C TRP A 730 -22.42 25.68 25.16
N THR A 731 -22.68 24.92 26.22
CA THR A 731 -22.12 23.58 26.46
C THR A 731 -23.08 22.46 26.08
N SER A 732 -24.27 22.77 25.59
CA SER A 732 -25.28 21.82 25.11
C SER A 732 -25.30 21.80 23.60
N TRP A 733 -25.04 20.64 23.03
CA TRP A 733 -24.91 20.47 21.57
C TRP A 733 -26.13 19.74 21.01
N ALA A 734 -26.60 20.21 19.86
CA ALA A 734 -27.72 19.63 19.11
C ALA A 734 -27.32 19.42 17.64
N LYS A 735 -28.18 18.79 16.86
CA LYS A 735 -27.97 18.57 15.43
C LYS A 735 -29.13 19.11 14.63
N VAL A 736 -28.82 19.71 13.50
CA VAL A 736 -29.79 20.07 12.45
C VAL A 736 -29.37 19.36 11.16
N THR A 737 -30.34 18.95 10.34
CA THR A 737 -30.07 18.24 9.09
C THR A 737 -30.71 18.93 7.90
N VAL A 738 -30.03 18.87 6.75
CA VAL A 738 -30.49 19.39 5.46
C VAL A 738 -29.97 18.52 4.35
N THR A 739 -30.76 18.34 3.28
CA THR A 739 -30.27 17.65 2.06
C THR A 739 -29.61 18.67 1.16
N ILE A 740 -28.39 18.36 0.71
CA ILE A 740 -27.60 19.21 -0.17
C ILE A 740 -27.13 18.44 -1.42
N PRO A 741 -27.08 19.07 -2.60
CA PRO A 741 -26.47 18.48 -3.79
C PRO A 741 -24.96 18.67 -3.76
N LEU A 742 -24.20 17.58 -3.93
CA LEU A 742 -22.76 17.64 -4.13
C LEU A 742 -22.40 17.18 -5.55
N ILE A 743 -21.37 17.79 -6.12
CA ILE A 743 -20.72 17.29 -7.33
C ILE A 743 -19.53 16.40 -6.95
N SER A 744 -19.10 15.51 -7.85
CA SER A 744 -17.85 14.78 -7.68
C SER A 744 -16.67 15.76 -7.65
N GLY A 745 -15.75 15.60 -6.70
CA GLY A 745 -14.63 16.51 -6.51
C GLY A 745 -14.89 17.62 -5.48
N LYS A 746 -14.28 18.79 -5.72
CA LYS A 746 -14.34 19.92 -4.79
C LYS A 746 -15.73 20.56 -4.77
N ASN A 747 -16.29 20.74 -3.55
CA ASN A 747 -17.53 21.47 -3.30
C ASN A 747 -17.28 22.60 -2.30
N GLU A 748 -18.03 23.69 -2.45
CA GLU A 748 -18.05 24.82 -1.51
C GLU A 748 -19.32 24.76 -0.65
N LEU A 749 -19.14 24.72 0.69
CA LEU A 749 -20.22 24.94 1.65
C LEU A 749 -20.04 26.30 2.30
N LYS A 750 -21.06 27.15 2.24
CA LYS A 750 -21.01 28.48 2.83
C LYS A 750 -22.20 28.71 3.77
N LEU A 751 -21.92 29.04 5.01
CA LEU A 751 -22.89 29.47 6.02
C LEU A 751 -22.71 30.97 6.27
N ASN A 752 -23.80 31.75 6.16
CA ASN A 752 -23.82 33.16 6.52
C ASN A 752 -24.94 33.41 7.52
N SER A 753 -24.65 34.16 8.61
CA SER A 753 -25.66 34.54 9.57
C SER A 753 -26.72 35.47 8.93
N THR A 754 -27.95 35.27 9.31
CA THR A 754 -29.08 36.16 8.95
C THR A 754 -29.57 36.95 10.16
N MET A 755 -28.94 36.76 11.32
CA MET A 755 -29.32 37.33 12.61
C MET A 755 -28.27 38.30 13.13
N ALA A 756 -28.70 39.41 13.78
CA ALA A 756 -27.81 40.38 14.38
C ALA A 756 -26.89 39.80 15.48
N ASP A 757 -27.33 38.71 16.11
CA ASP A 757 -26.59 37.99 17.15
C ASP A 757 -25.56 37.00 16.58
N GLY A 758 -25.41 36.95 15.26
CA GLY A 758 -24.48 36.02 14.58
C GLY A 758 -24.99 34.57 14.49
N GLY A 759 -24.11 33.67 14.10
CA GLY A 759 -24.39 32.23 13.99
C GLY A 759 -24.21 31.48 15.32
N PRO A 760 -24.54 30.18 15.37
CA PRO A 760 -24.25 29.30 16.50
C PRO A 760 -22.77 28.91 16.53
N ASN A 761 -22.31 28.28 17.59
CA ASN A 761 -21.05 27.51 17.55
C ASN A 761 -21.25 26.24 16.72
N VAL A 762 -20.37 25.94 15.76
CA VAL A 762 -20.44 24.77 14.90
C VAL A 762 -19.23 23.86 15.14
N ASP A 763 -19.50 22.61 15.48
CA ASP A 763 -18.50 21.59 15.85
C ASP A 763 -18.11 20.73 14.63
N VAL A 764 -19.04 19.96 14.10
CA VAL A 764 -18.78 19.03 12.98
C VAL A 764 -19.89 19.02 11.96
N PHE A 765 -19.53 18.71 10.73
CA PHE A 765 -20.43 18.32 9.66
C PHE A 765 -20.44 16.79 9.51
N GLY A 766 -21.60 16.19 9.57
CA GLY A 766 -21.81 14.78 9.26
C GLY A 766 -22.51 14.64 7.91
N PHE A 767 -22.13 13.70 7.09
CA PHE A 767 -22.72 13.44 5.79
C PHE A 767 -23.28 12.02 5.71
N SER A 768 -24.41 11.84 5.03
CA SER A 768 -24.99 10.51 4.75
C SER A 768 -24.27 9.76 3.62
N GLU A 769 -23.14 10.25 3.14
CA GLU A 769 -22.29 9.68 2.12
C GLU A 769 -20.89 9.47 2.69
N ALA A 770 -20.25 8.33 2.37
CA ALA A 770 -18.88 8.02 2.79
C ALA A 770 -17.85 8.74 1.90
N GLY A 771 -16.64 8.96 2.44
CA GLY A 771 -15.52 9.54 1.70
C GLY A 771 -15.59 11.06 1.49
N ILE A 772 -16.51 11.77 2.15
CA ILE A 772 -16.53 13.22 2.15
C ILE A 772 -15.57 13.73 3.21
N ILE A 773 -14.58 14.52 2.81
CA ILE A 773 -13.54 15.08 3.67
C ILE A 773 -13.35 16.58 3.40
N LEU A 774 -12.68 17.32 4.29
CA LEU A 774 -12.27 18.69 3.98
C LEU A 774 -11.31 18.68 2.78
N TYR A 775 -11.59 19.55 1.79
CA TYR A 775 -10.75 19.68 0.60
C TYR A 775 -9.33 20.12 0.95
N ASN A 776 -9.17 20.91 2.01
CA ASN A 776 -7.86 21.27 2.55
C ASN A 776 -7.17 20.12 3.28
N ASP A 777 -7.88 19.11 3.72
CA ASP A 777 -7.25 17.90 4.22
C ASP A 777 -6.67 17.09 3.05
N LEU A 778 -7.32 17.06 1.90
CA LEU A 778 -6.70 16.61 0.65
C LEU A 778 -5.46 17.45 0.27
N THR A 779 -5.54 18.79 0.39
CA THR A 779 -4.43 19.69 0.09
C THR A 779 -3.44 19.84 1.24
N ARG A 780 -3.79 19.54 2.48
CA ARG A 780 -2.89 19.35 3.63
C ARG A 780 -2.16 18.05 3.53
N LEU A 781 -2.78 16.96 3.05
CA LEU A 781 -2.11 15.74 2.63
C LEU A 781 -1.06 16.05 1.54
N HIS A 782 -1.31 17.01 0.65
CA HIS A 782 -0.35 17.50 -0.34
C HIS A 782 0.66 18.55 0.19
N ARG A 783 0.44 19.17 1.35
CA ARG A 783 1.30 20.23 1.93
C ARG A 783 2.01 19.86 3.21
N ASN A 784 1.67 18.78 3.88
CA ASN A 784 2.35 18.30 5.08
C ASN A 784 3.72 17.64 4.81
N ILE A 785 4.27 17.80 3.60
CA ILE A 785 5.62 17.35 3.23
C ILE A 785 6.73 18.17 3.89
N TYR A 786 6.42 19.21 4.66
CA TYR A 786 7.43 19.91 5.44
C TYR A 786 6.91 20.21 6.85
N ALA A 787 7.21 19.35 7.81
CA ALA A 787 7.23 19.73 9.23
C ALA A 787 8.42 20.65 9.49
N VAL A 788 8.45 21.79 8.80
CA VAL A 788 9.32 22.90 9.11
C VAL A 788 8.51 23.79 10.06
N ASP A 789 9.14 24.18 11.17
CA ASP A 789 8.65 25.30 11.98
C ASP A 789 8.05 26.34 11.05
N SER A 790 6.75 26.60 11.12
CA SER A 790 6.04 27.40 10.13
C SER A 790 5.15 28.44 10.82
N TYR A 791 4.95 29.55 10.17
CA TYR A 791 4.02 30.59 10.62
C TYR A 791 3.09 30.99 9.48
N GLN A 792 1.78 31.01 9.77
CA GLN A 792 0.74 31.42 8.82
C GLN A 792 0.29 32.86 9.15
N PRO A 793 0.79 33.88 8.44
CA PRO A 793 0.62 35.28 8.83
C PRO A 793 -0.83 35.75 8.86
N LYS A 794 -1.67 35.29 7.96
CA LYS A 794 -3.10 35.63 7.92
C LYS A 794 -3.91 35.03 9.06
N LYS A 795 -3.46 33.89 9.60
CA LYS A 795 -4.15 33.17 10.68
C LYS A 795 -3.50 33.37 12.05
N GLY A 796 -2.28 33.92 12.10
CA GLY A 796 -1.50 34.05 13.34
C GLY A 796 -1.07 32.73 13.94
N ILE A 797 -1.10 31.63 13.17
CA ILE A 797 -0.79 30.28 13.63
C ILE A 797 0.70 30.03 13.44
N LEU A 798 1.37 29.62 14.51
CA LEU A 798 2.73 29.15 14.56
C LEU A 798 2.73 27.67 14.91
N LYS A 799 3.42 26.87 14.10
CA LYS A 799 3.69 25.47 14.40
C LYS A 799 5.18 25.27 14.57
N VAL A 800 5.61 24.75 15.71
CA VAL A 800 7.02 24.53 16.03
C VAL A 800 7.24 23.12 16.57
N SER A 801 8.37 22.53 16.19
CA SER A 801 8.76 21.15 16.55
C SER A 801 9.36 21.05 17.97
N SER A 802 9.73 22.17 18.60
CA SER A 802 10.34 22.22 19.92
C SER A 802 9.93 23.47 20.69
N ASN A 803 10.16 23.47 21.99
CA ASN A 803 10.01 24.69 22.80
C ASN A 803 11.05 25.73 22.38
N GLY A 804 10.66 27.01 22.35
CA GLY A 804 11.59 28.05 21.96
C GLY A 804 11.01 29.46 21.94
N LEU A 805 11.81 30.42 21.46
CA LEU A 805 11.48 31.83 21.41
C LEU A 805 11.06 32.24 20.00
N VAL A 806 9.83 32.73 19.87
CA VAL A 806 9.34 33.38 18.65
C VAL A 806 9.53 34.86 18.73
N LYS A 807 10.05 35.45 17.63
CA LYS A 807 10.16 36.86 17.42
C LYS A 807 9.45 37.26 16.12
N ILE A 808 8.54 38.26 16.25
CA ILE A 808 7.82 38.83 15.11
C ILE A 808 8.31 40.28 14.96
N ASP A 809 8.93 40.60 13.84
CA ASP A 809 9.34 41.93 13.46
C ASP A 809 8.48 42.39 12.26
N VAL A 810 7.93 43.62 12.35
CA VAL A 810 7.17 44.29 11.29
C VAL A 810 7.96 45.47 10.75
N PHE A 811 8.05 45.54 9.43
CA PHE A 811 8.80 46.61 8.76
C PHE A 811 7.87 47.36 7.81
N ASP A 812 8.09 48.68 7.69
CA ASP A 812 7.47 49.49 6.66
C ASP A 812 8.03 49.16 5.27
N MET A 813 7.50 49.78 4.24
CA MET A 813 7.94 49.56 2.84
C MET A 813 9.34 50.12 2.55
N LEU A 814 9.89 50.91 3.46
CA LEU A 814 11.25 51.46 3.40
C LEU A 814 12.27 50.60 4.16
N GLY A 815 11.78 49.52 4.82
CA GLY A 815 12.61 48.58 5.56
C GLY A 815 12.85 48.98 7.03
N ASN A 816 12.20 50.02 7.54
CA ASN A 816 12.30 50.41 8.95
C ASN A 816 11.43 49.50 9.79
N LYS A 817 11.96 49.02 10.92
CA LYS A 817 11.18 48.19 11.86
C LYS A 817 10.23 49.08 12.66
N VAL A 818 8.94 48.82 12.50
CA VAL A 818 7.85 49.59 13.11
C VAL A 818 7.20 48.89 14.30
N LEU A 819 7.33 47.54 14.37
CA LEU A 819 6.83 46.75 15.49
C LEU A 819 7.73 45.52 15.70
N SER A 820 7.92 45.15 16.98
CA SER A 820 8.62 43.91 17.36
C SER A 820 7.92 43.29 18.56
N SER A 821 7.68 42.00 18.49
CA SER A 821 7.08 41.21 19.58
C SER A 821 7.87 39.93 19.76
N THR A 822 8.00 39.48 21.01
CA THR A 822 8.70 38.24 21.36
C THR A 822 7.86 37.40 22.32
N LYS A 823 7.75 36.10 22.11
CA LYS A 823 6.96 35.20 22.95
C LYS A 823 7.63 33.82 23.04
N ASP A 824 7.65 33.24 24.25
CA ASP A 824 8.02 31.82 24.43
C ASP A 824 6.87 30.95 24.00
N VAL A 825 7.17 29.91 23.28
CA VAL A 825 6.20 28.88 22.77
C VAL A 825 6.67 27.47 23.09
N THR A 826 5.71 26.59 23.30
CA THR A 826 5.95 25.16 23.45
C THR A 826 5.81 24.46 22.10
N ALA A 827 6.40 23.26 21.97
CA ALA A 827 6.25 22.42 20.79
C ALA A 827 4.76 22.17 20.47
N GLY A 828 4.40 22.21 19.20
CA GLY A 828 3.03 22.14 18.72
C GLY A 828 2.55 23.43 18.04
N GLU A 829 1.26 23.60 17.94
CA GLU A 829 0.63 24.79 17.37
C GLU A 829 0.37 25.85 18.46
N SER A 830 0.69 27.10 18.17
CA SER A 830 0.45 28.25 19.04
C SER A 830 -0.16 29.40 18.25
N MET A 831 -1.23 29.99 18.78
CA MET A 831 -1.75 31.24 18.25
C MET A 831 -0.85 32.41 18.67
N ILE A 832 -0.31 33.08 17.69
CA ILE A 832 0.48 34.31 17.90
C ILE A 832 -0.09 35.41 16.98
N PRO A 833 -1.16 36.07 17.39
CA PRO A 833 -1.77 37.09 16.58
C PRO A 833 -0.84 38.31 16.41
N LEU A 834 -0.78 38.80 15.18
CA LEU A 834 -0.11 40.08 14.95
C LEU A 834 -0.98 41.24 15.51
N ASN A 835 -0.53 41.94 16.53
CA ASN A 835 -1.27 43.07 17.04
C ASN A 835 -1.19 44.26 16.07
N SER A 836 -2.05 44.27 15.06
CA SER A 836 -2.12 45.32 14.05
C SER A 836 -2.69 46.66 14.57
N SER A 837 -3.19 46.71 15.82
CA SER A 837 -3.77 47.92 16.40
C SER A 837 -2.76 49.04 16.56
N GLN A 838 -1.47 48.71 16.59
CA GLN A 838 -0.38 49.68 16.71
C GLN A 838 0.19 50.16 15.36
N LEU A 839 -0.34 49.62 14.24
CA LEU A 839 0.10 49.95 12.89
C LEU A 839 -0.86 50.97 12.25
N SER A 840 -0.33 51.95 11.55
CA SER A 840 -1.12 52.86 10.71
C SER A 840 -1.63 52.12 9.45
N LYS A 841 -2.67 52.69 8.80
CA LYS A 841 -3.12 52.17 7.49
C LYS A 841 -1.94 52.14 6.51
N GLY A 842 -1.66 50.97 5.94
CA GLY A 842 -0.52 50.79 5.03
C GLY A 842 -0.19 49.36 4.72
N ILE A 843 0.88 49.17 3.97
CA ILE A 843 1.43 47.84 3.62
C ILE A 843 2.73 47.63 4.38
N TYR A 844 2.88 46.50 4.99
CA TYR A 844 4.02 46.15 5.84
C TYR A 844 4.60 44.80 5.47
N TRP A 845 5.89 44.59 5.74
CA TRP A 845 6.54 43.30 5.75
C TRP A 845 6.57 42.73 7.16
N VAL A 846 6.12 41.50 7.35
CA VAL A 846 6.21 40.78 8.62
C VAL A 846 7.25 39.69 8.48
N GLN A 847 8.21 39.66 9.37
CA GLN A 847 9.19 38.60 9.49
C GLN A 847 8.99 37.89 10.82
N VAL A 848 8.82 36.57 10.76
CA VAL A 848 8.71 35.70 11.94
C VAL A 848 9.96 34.85 12.05
N ARG A 849 10.56 34.85 13.23
CA ARG A 849 11.71 34.02 13.57
C ARG A 849 11.39 33.12 14.75
N PHE A 850 11.87 31.90 14.72
CA PHE A 850 11.84 30.98 15.84
C PHE A 850 13.28 30.53 16.15
N ASN A 851 13.69 30.66 17.41
CA ASN A 851 15.08 30.41 17.84
C ASN A 851 16.11 31.04 16.88
N ASN A 852 15.91 32.29 16.50
CA ASN A 852 16.67 33.06 15.53
C ASN A 852 16.63 32.60 14.05
N LYS A 853 15.96 31.52 13.71
CA LYS A 853 15.75 31.09 12.32
C LYS A 853 14.52 31.79 11.74
N VAL A 854 14.62 32.34 10.53
CA VAL A 854 13.48 32.95 9.85
C VAL A 854 12.54 31.88 9.36
N LEU A 855 11.29 31.86 9.87
CA LEU A 855 10.24 30.92 9.45
C LEU A 855 9.38 31.47 8.30
N SER A 856 9.12 32.75 8.32
CA SER A 856 8.25 33.40 7.34
C SER A 856 8.61 34.84 7.10
N ARG A 857 8.44 35.27 5.85
CA ARG A 857 8.38 36.72 5.47
C ARG A 857 7.13 36.90 4.62
N SER A 858 6.25 37.80 5.04
CA SER A 858 4.97 38.01 4.39
C SER A 858 4.62 39.46 4.29
N LYS A 859 3.89 39.84 3.24
CA LYS A 859 3.37 41.17 3.05
C LYS A 859 1.94 41.22 3.61
N ILE A 860 1.65 42.16 4.46
CA ILE A 860 0.31 42.38 5.02
C ILE A 860 -0.17 43.81 4.71
N GLY A 861 -1.50 43.93 4.53
CA GLY A 861 -2.16 45.25 4.42
C GLY A 861 -2.93 45.53 5.72
N VAL A 862 -2.79 46.73 6.25
CA VAL A 862 -3.59 47.24 7.36
C VAL A 862 -4.57 48.24 6.80
N THR A 863 -5.86 47.94 6.92
CA THR A 863 -6.99 48.66 6.28
C THR A 863 -7.88 49.37 7.30
N ARG A 864 -7.38 50.02 8.30
CA ARG A 864 -8.25 50.78 9.22
C ARG A 864 -8.81 52.04 8.60
#